data_41fc2e8b9640d9f62285330f94f3bc46
#
_entry.id   41fc2e8b9640d9f62285330f94f3bc46
#
_cell.length_a   1.000
_cell.length_b   1.000
_cell.length_c   1.000
_cell.angle_alpha   90.00
_cell.angle_beta   90.00
_cell.angle_gamma   90.00
#
_symmetry.space_group_name_H-M   'P 1'
#
loop_
_entity.id
_entity.type
_entity.pdbx_description
1 polymer ?
#
loop_
_entity_poly.entity_id
_entity_poly.type
_entity_poly.pdbx_seq_one_letter_code
_entity_poly.pdbx_strand_id
1 'polypeptide(L)'
;MKTTVCVKSILSAAIGSALLLPTAVFGEETLARATAEEIDTVTIIGRKGDVADVPGSAHVIDSEELAVFVQSDILRVLRTVPGVYVQEEEGFGLRPNIGIRGSGLDRSARIALLEDGVLIAPAPYAAPSAYYFPTQRRMNSLEVLKGPAAVVIGPRTTGGAINMISTPIPEDTGGTIDVRWGDHNTRDAHLNFGARGERVSWLLETVQSASDGFKTIDGPVGGNTGYDLKDYVAKVQFDSDPTAAVYQSLRFKTGYTDQMSDETYLGLVDDDFVLDPNRRYAASAGDNFVSEHEQYQLSYVVDPGNSWRGTVTAYRNEFARNWYKLQAVNGTSIGDVLDDTVSNTAEFAYLTGLTSPDDAITKRANNRTYFSQGIQAQIEWDFGFGDTEVALTTGVRIHDDEEDRFQHEDAFRMEDGVLTVTTAGAPGSTTNRVSTADVRSLFVDTQIRSGAWILTPGVRFEDIDMRRLDFSTSDPTRANGPTRVRENSSSVVIPGMGALYRLNEEWRLLAGVHKGFNPPAPGSTASEETSLNIEAGVRFDSGRLNFESIYFRNDYDNLVGTVTESTGGGGDIGDQFDGGEVKVSGLELSGTWNWRLNSVDVLLQLRYTWTAQAEFRNAFESDFDPWGDVQVGDELPYIPEHQLRATAGLEASKWRFNIAANYVGELRTRAGQGAFIPEESIDSHVVWDMVAAWQLTPQLSTYVKVDNLFDETYIAARRPAGVRPGLPRTAYLGLTYRL
;
A
#
# COMPACT_ATOMS: atom_id res chain seq x y z
N MET A 1 22.68 22.18 12.40
CA MET A 1 23.72 21.68 13.29
C MET A 1 23.32 21.89 14.74
N LYS A 2 22.25 21.22 15.22
CA LYS A 2 21.79 21.24 16.63
C LYS A 2 20.78 20.11 16.92
N THR A 3 20.97 18.90 16.42
CA THR A 3 20.04 17.78 16.66
C THR A 3 20.70 16.54 17.33
N THR A 4 21.97 16.62 17.71
CA THR A 4 22.73 15.45 18.21
C THR A 4 22.62 15.21 19.72
N VAL A 5 21.87 16.02 20.45
CA VAL A 5 21.84 15.95 21.94
C VAL A 5 20.61 15.20 22.48
N CYS A 6 19.53 15.10 21.71
CA CYS A 6 18.27 14.51 22.21
C CYS A 6 18.27 12.97 22.25
N VAL A 7 18.95 12.32 21.32
CA VAL A 7 18.93 10.83 21.19
C VAL A 7 19.61 10.13 22.36
N LYS A 8 20.70 10.70 22.93
CA LYS A 8 21.40 10.08 24.07
C LYS A 8 20.61 10.08 25.37
N SER A 9 19.75 11.07 25.58
CA SER A 9 18.94 11.16 26.83
C SER A 9 17.71 10.28 26.81
N ILE A 10 17.15 10.00 25.61
CA ILE A 10 15.94 9.19 25.44
C ILE A 10 16.27 7.70 25.53
N LEU A 11 17.40 7.27 25.00
CA LEU A 11 17.83 5.87 25.10
C LEU A 11 18.04 5.42 26.56
N SER A 12 18.56 6.32 27.41
CA SER A 12 18.76 6.04 28.85
C SER A 12 17.46 5.99 29.63
N ALA A 13 16.44 6.73 29.23
CA ALA A 13 15.12 6.75 29.90
C ALA A 13 14.25 5.53 29.52
N ALA A 14 14.28 5.09 28.25
CA ALA A 14 13.52 3.93 27.79
C ALA A 14 14.06 2.61 28.37
N ILE A 15 15.38 2.48 28.49
CA ILE A 15 16.01 1.29 29.11
C ILE A 15 15.84 1.29 30.64
N GLY A 16 15.84 2.46 31.27
CA GLY A 16 15.65 2.58 32.73
C GLY A 16 14.24 2.31 33.20
N SER A 17 13.22 2.57 32.38
CA SER A 17 11.81 2.34 32.74
C SER A 17 11.37 0.87 32.59
N ALA A 18 12.03 0.10 31.75
CA ALA A 18 11.76 -1.32 31.55
C ALA A 18 12.28 -2.21 32.69
N LEU A 19 13.14 -1.67 33.58
CA LEU A 19 13.80 -2.43 34.65
C LEU A 19 13.13 -2.28 36.04
N LEU A 20 12.01 -1.55 36.17
CA LEU A 20 11.35 -1.29 37.47
C LEU A 20 9.90 -1.77 37.44
N LEU A 21 9.66 -3.05 37.16
CA LEU A 21 8.35 -3.67 37.35
C LEU A 21 8.37 -4.62 38.55
N PRO A 22 7.34 -4.62 39.44
CA PRO A 22 7.28 -5.46 40.61
C PRO A 22 7.11 -6.94 40.23
N THR A 23 7.88 -7.81 40.86
CA THR A 23 7.75 -9.27 40.76
C THR A 23 6.45 -9.72 41.43
N ALA A 24 5.38 -9.83 40.64
CA ALA A 24 4.20 -10.59 41.09
C ALA A 24 4.45 -12.07 40.75
N VAL A 25 4.45 -12.92 41.77
CA VAL A 25 4.56 -14.37 41.60
C VAL A 25 3.20 -14.90 41.16
N PHE A 26 3.08 -15.27 39.89
CA PHE A 26 1.94 -16.00 39.31
C PHE A 26 2.41 -17.41 38.93
N GLY A 27 1.49 -18.39 38.99
CA GLY A 27 1.81 -19.81 38.81
C GLY A 27 2.41 -20.08 37.39
N GLU A 28 3.47 -20.88 37.37
CA GLU A 28 4.18 -21.30 36.20
C GLU A 28 3.34 -22.27 35.33
N GLU A 29 2.77 -21.80 34.23
CA GLU A 29 2.67 -22.63 33.03
C GLU A 29 3.76 -22.17 32.05
N THR A 30 4.69 -23.08 31.80
CA THR A 30 5.82 -22.84 30.84
C THR A 30 5.27 -22.79 29.43
N LEU A 31 5.16 -21.58 28.87
CA LEU A 31 4.95 -21.40 27.43
C LEU A 31 6.12 -22.01 26.67
N ALA A 32 5.82 -22.67 25.56
CA ALA A 32 6.86 -23.12 24.63
C ALA A 32 7.68 -21.91 24.18
N ARG A 33 9.00 -21.97 24.32
CA ARG A 33 9.92 -20.93 23.88
C ARG A 33 9.72 -20.70 22.38
N ALA A 34 9.55 -19.45 21.96
CA ALA A 34 9.46 -19.10 20.55
C ALA A 34 10.68 -19.63 19.80
N THR A 35 10.46 -20.24 18.65
CA THR A 35 11.55 -20.67 17.77
C THR A 35 12.24 -19.45 17.16
N ALA A 36 13.49 -19.59 16.72
CA ALA A 36 14.21 -18.51 16.03
C ALA A 36 13.45 -18.00 14.79
N GLU A 37 12.66 -18.85 14.14
CA GLU A 37 11.77 -18.51 13.02
C GLU A 37 10.60 -17.59 13.44
N GLU A 38 9.97 -17.85 14.60
CA GLU A 38 8.89 -17.01 15.15
C GLU A 38 9.38 -15.62 15.56
N ILE A 39 10.67 -15.49 15.89
CA ILE A 39 11.31 -14.22 16.24
C ILE A 39 11.69 -13.44 14.98
N ASP A 40 11.91 -14.14 13.86
CA ASP A 40 12.32 -13.54 12.58
C ASP A 40 11.16 -12.81 11.85
N THR A 41 9.92 -13.12 12.22
CA THR A 41 8.73 -12.57 11.55
C THR A 41 8.04 -11.54 12.44
N VAL A 42 8.09 -10.26 12.08
CA VAL A 42 7.31 -9.21 12.75
C VAL A 42 5.90 -9.21 12.16
N THR A 43 5.03 -10.04 12.69
CA THR A 43 3.62 -10.10 12.31
C THR A 43 2.79 -9.22 13.24
N ILE A 44 1.80 -8.51 12.69
CA ILE A 44 0.86 -7.67 13.47
C ILE A 44 -0.31 -8.50 13.97
N ILE A 45 -0.72 -9.52 13.21
CA ILE A 45 -1.73 -10.48 13.65
C ILE A 45 -1.25 -11.24 14.89
N GLY A 46 -0.04 -10.97 15.32
CA GLY A 46 0.60 -11.34 16.59
C GLY A 46 0.47 -12.81 16.90
N ARG A 47 1.57 -13.51 17.22
CA ARG A 47 1.64 -14.95 17.41
C ARG A 47 0.99 -15.71 16.25
N LYS A 48 1.67 -16.69 15.69
CA LYS A 48 1.15 -17.72 14.77
C LYS A 48 -0.18 -18.30 15.31
N GLY A 49 -1.21 -17.45 15.35
CA GLY A 49 -2.58 -17.83 15.64
C GLY A 49 -3.25 -18.03 14.30
N ASP A 50 -3.96 -19.12 14.14
CA ASP A 50 -4.85 -19.35 13.02
C ASP A 50 -5.66 -18.06 12.75
N VAL A 51 -5.55 -17.48 11.54
CA VAL A 51 -6.33 -16.29 11.14
C VAL A 51 -7.81 -16.50 11.42
N ALA A 52 -8.26 -17.77 11.42
CA ALA A 52 -9.61 -18.15 11.79
C ALA A 52 -9.99 -17.77 13.23
N ASP A 53 -9.05 -17.58 14.11
CA ASP A 53 -9.26 -17.20 15.52
C ASP A 53 -9.06 -15.70 15.79
N VAL A 54 -8.77 -14.89 14.77
CA VAL A 54 -8.70 -13.42 14.90
C VAL A 54 -10.12 -12.86 15.09
N PRO A 55 -10.44 -12.18 16.20
CA PRO A 55 -11.73 -11.54 16.41
C PRO A 55 -11.84 -10.23 15.61
N GLY A 56 -12.09 -10.34 14.34
CA GLY A 56 -12.16 -9.23 13.39
C GLY A 56 -11.78 -9.66 11.98
N SER A 57 -11.94 -8.75 11.03
CA SER A 57 -11.60 -9.00 9.63
C SER A 57 -10.12 -8.83 9.40
N ALA A 58 -9.43 -9.92 9.18
CA ALA A 58 -8.03 -9.97 8.78
C ALA A 58 -7.84 -10.98 7.66
N HIS A 59 -6.89 -10.72 6.77
CA HIS A 59 -6.54 -11.63 5.69
C HIS A 59 -5.02 -11.74 5.57
N VAL A 60 -4.52 -12.95 5.46
CA VAL A 60 -3.10 -13.22 5.23
C VAL A 60 -2.95 -13.88 3.87
N ILE A 61 -2.16 -13.27 3.01
CA ILE A 61 -1.70 -13.86 1.76
C ILE A 61 -0.31 -14.41 2.07
N ASP A 62 -0.20 -15.72 2.19
CA ASP A 62 1.06 -16.38 2.51
C ASP A 62 1.96 -16.60 1.28
N SER A 63 3.15 -17.15 1.50
CA SER A 63 4.12 -17.41 0.44
C SER A 63 3.62 -18.43 -0.60
N GLU A 64 2.76 -19.37 -0.21
CA GLU A 64 2.18 -20.35 -1.13
C GLU A 64 1.16 -19.66 -2.06
N GLU A 65 0.29 -18.80 -1.52
CA GLU A 65 -0.68 -18.02 -2.31
C GLU A 65 0.03 -17.02 -3.22
N LEU A 66 1.07 -16.34 -2.75
CA LEU A 66 1.91 -15.45 -3.58
C LEU A 66 2.56 -16.19 -4.75
N ALA A 67 3.00 -17.44 -4.52
CA ALA A 67 3.65 -18.27 -5.55
C ALA A 67 2.67 -18.83 -6.59
N VAL A 68 1.34 -18.74 -6.39
CA VAL A 68 0.34 -19.33 -7.32
C VAL A 68 0.42 -18.64 -8.69
N PHE A 69 0.38 -17.31 -8.74
CA PHE A 69 0.38 -16.53 -9.99
C PHE A 69 1.69 -15.78 -10.25
N VAL A 70 2.67 -15.85 -9.34
CA VAL A 70 3.98 -15.18 -9.45
C VAL A 70 3.82 -13.70 -9.87
N GLN A 71 2.90 -12.99 -9.21
CA GLN A 71 2.61 -11.60 -9.52
C GLN A 71 3.75 -10.67 -9.08
N SER A 72 4.11 -9.71 -9.94
CA SER A 72 5.00 -8.59 -9.59
C SER A 72 4.22 -7.33 -9.21
N ASP A 73 2.97 -7.23 -9.66
CA ASP A 73 2.06 -6.13 -9.37
C ASP A 73 1.28 -6.41 -8.08
N ILE A 74 1.49 -5.57 -7.06
CA ILE A 74 0.78 -5.65 -5.77
C ILE A 74 -0.74 -5.50 -5.92
N LEU A 75 -1.22 -4.71 -6.89
CA LEU A 75 -2.65 -4.50 -7.11
C LEU A 75 -3.35 -5.80 -7.52
N ARG A 76 -2.68 -6.62 -8.36
CA ARG A 76 -3.18 -7.94 -8.76
C ARG A 76 -3.17 -8.94 -7.60
N VAL A 77 -2.20 -8.84 -6.69
CA VAL A 77 -2.17 -9.63 -5.45
C VAL A 77 -3.35 -9.26 -4.55
N LEU A 78 -3.54 -7.98 -4.28
CA LEU A 78 -4.57 -7.49 -3.36
C LEU A 78 -6.02 -7.69 -3.84
N ARG A 79 -6.25 -7.94 -5.14
CA ARG A 79 -7.56 -8.40 -5.64
C ARG A 79 -8.01 -9.75 -5.06
N THR A 80 -7.12 -10.49 -4.40
CA THR A 80 -7.48 -11.71 -3.67
C THR A 80 -8.13 -11.42 -2.31
N VAL A 81 -8.14 -10.17 -1.85
CA VAL A 81 -8.66 -9.77 -0.54
C VAL A 81 -10.02 -9.06 -0.68
N PRO A 82 -11.13 -9.65 -0.22
CA PRO A 82 -12.43 -8.97 -0.24
C PRO A 82 -12.39 -7.65 0.54
N GLY A 83 -13.11 -6.63 0.04
CA GLY A 83 -13.16 -5.30 0.64
C GLY A 83 -11.96 -4.40 0.33
N VAL A 84 -10.98 -4.88 -0.44
CA VAL A 84 -9.88 -4.07 -0.97
C VAL A 84 -10.24 -3.62 -2.39
N TYR A 85 -10.15 -2.32 -2.62
CA TYR A 85 -10.36 -1.69 -3.93
C TYR A 85 -9.02 -1.24 -4.48
N VAL A 86 -8.79 -1.46 -5.76
CA VAL A 86 -7.53 -1.09 -6.41
C VAL A 86 -7.84 -0.38 -7.72
N GLN A 87 -7.03 0.63 -8.05
CA GLN A 87 -7.06 1.33 -9.32
C GLN A 87 -5.71 1.21 -9.99
N GLU A 88 -5.67 0.53 -11.11
CA GLU A 88 -4.48 0.46 -11.97
C GLU A 88 -4.24 1.82 -12.64
N GLU A 89 -3.00 2.16 -12.90
CA GLU A 89 -2.62 3.41 -13.56
C GLU A 89 -1.66 3.15 -14.73
N GLU A 90 -0.55 2.47 -14.47
CA GLU A 90 0.47 2.17 -15.48
C GLU A 90 0.44 0.71 -15.98
N GLY A 91 -0.17 -0.21 -15.22
CA GLY A 91 -0.29 -1.64 -15.55
C GLY A 91 0.80 -2.52 -14.95
N PHE A 92 1.74 -1.96 -14.16
CA PHE A 92 2.86 -2.69 -13.53
C PHE A 92 2.87 -2.61 -12.01
N GLY A 93 1.97 -1.81 -11.40
CA GLY A 93 1.84 -1.69 -9.95
C GLY A 93 2.96 -0.90 -9.26
N LEU A 94 3.64 -0.02 -9.99
CA LEU A 94 4.77 0.76 -9.47
C LEU A 94 4.33 1.87 -8.50
N ARG A 95 3.12 2.38 -8.68
CA ARG A 95 2.52 3.47 -7.89
C ARG A 95 1.08 3.11 -7.50
N PRO A 96 0.89 2.20 -6.54
CA PRO A 96 -0.41 1.61 -6.26
C PRO A 96 -1.40 2.62 -5.65
N ASN A 97 -2.64 2.51 -6.11
CA ASN A 97 -3.80 3.17 -5.53
C ASN A 97 -4.66 2.09 -4.87
N ILE A 98 -4.68 2.07 -3.55
CA ILE A 98 -5.35 1.05 -2.73
C ILE A 98 -6.24 1.73 -1.72
N GLY A 99 -7.48 1.29 -1.64
CA GLY A 99 -8.43 1.65 -0.59
C GLY A 99 -9.05 0.40 0.02
N ILE A 100 -9.56 0.52 1.23
CA ILE A 100 -10.22 -0.56 1.94
C ILE A 100 -11.57 -0.05 2.43
N ARG A 101 -12.66 -0.78 2.13
CA ARG A 101 -14.03 -0.49 2.62
C ARG A 101 -14.43 0.99 2.47
N GLY A 102 -14.11 1.59 1.31
CA GLY A 102 -14.50 2.97 0.97
C GLY A 102 -13.60 4.08 1.49
N SER A 103 -12.41 3.79 2.01
CA SER A 103 -11.49 4.81 2.54
C SER A 103 -10.90 5.76 1.50
N GLY A 104 -11.18 5.55 0.20
CA GLY A 104 -10.54 6.27 -0.90
C GLY A 104 -9.22 5.63 -1.33
N LEU A 105 -8.87 5.84 -2.60
CA LEU A 105 -7.79 5.09 -3.27
C LEU A 105 -6.49 5.88 -3.43
N ASP A 106 -6.57 7.21 -3.42
CA ASP A 106 -5.51 8.13 -3.86
C ASP A 106 -4.15 7.84 -3.23
N ARG A 107 -3.24 7.23 -4.03
CA ARG A 107 -1.88 6.84 -3.62
C ARG A 107 -1.85 6.10 -2.28
N SER A 108 -2.86 5.28 -2.00
CA SER A 108 -2.96 4.51 -0.75
C SER A 108 -2.83 5.36 0.52
N ALA A 109 -3.12 6.67 0.44
CA ALA A 109 -2.84 7.64 1.50
C ALA A 109 -3.73 7.48 2.76
N ARG A 110 -4.77 6.62 2.69
CA ARG A 110 -5.76 6.44 3.75
C ARG A 110 -5.71 5.10 4.45
N ILE A 111 -4.67 4.32 4.15
CA ILE A 111 -4.36 3.06 4.79
C ILE A 111 -2.96 3.14 5.42
N ALA A 112 -2.76 2.45 6.53
CA ALA A 112 -1.42 2.32 7.09
C ALA A 112 -0.63 1.27 6.28
N LEU A 113 0.51 1.68 5.73
CA LEU A 113 1.43 0.78 5.01
C LEU A 113 2.64 0.50 5.86
N LEU A 114 2.97 -0.79 6.04
CA LEU A 114 4.11 -1.23 6.83
C LEU A 114 4.95 -2.25 6.05
N GLU A 115 6.22 -2.29 6.38
CA GLU A 115 7.12 -3.39 6.03
C GLU A 115 7.80 -3.88 7.31
N ASP A 116 7.65 -5.18 7.61
CA ASP A 116 8.16 -5.80 8.84
C ASP A 116 7.75 -5.01 10.11
N GLY A 117 6.50 -4.54 10.18
CA GLY A 117 5.94 -3.79 11.33
C GLY A 117 6.39 -2.33 11.46
N VAL A 118 7.13 -1.79 10.48
CA VAL A 118 7.58 -0.39 10.42
C VAL A 118 6.79 0.35 9.35
N LEU A 119 6.32 1.56 9.65
CA LEU A 119 5.64 2.43 8.67
C LEU A 119 6.59 2.73 7.51
N ILE A 120 6.13 2.50 6.27
CA ILE A 120 6.98 2.55 5.07
C ILE A 120 6.57 3.60 4.04
N ALA A 121 5.40 4.25 4.16
CA ALA A 121 5.09 5.40 3.33
C ALA A 121 6.20 6.47 3.47
N PRO A 122 6.51 7.27 2.44
CA PRO A 122 7.62 8.22 2.46
C PRO A 122 7.65 9.15 3.67
N ALA A 123 6.50 9.73 4.03
CA ALA A 123 6.28 10.47 5.27
C ALA A 123 4.88 10.13 5.79
N PRO A 124 4.74 9.09 6.64
CA PRO A 124 3.43 8.49 7.01
C PRO A 124 2.43 9.46 7.61
N TYR A 125 2.89 10.51 8.27
CA TYR A 125 2.05 11.54 8.87
C TYR A 125 1.98 12.81 8.01
N ALA A 126 3.13 13.39 7.62
CA ALA A 126 3.16 14.66 6.90
C ALA A 126 2.75 14.54 5.43
N ALA A 127 3.08 13.41 4.75
CA ALA A 127 2.78 13.19 3.34
C ALA A 127 2.65 11.69 3.02
N PRO A 128 1.51 11.06 3.36
CA PRO A 128 1.33 9.61 3.38
C PRO A 128 1.22 8.93 2.01
N SER A 129 1.14 9.71 0.93
CA SER A 129 1.00 9.16 -0.43
C SER A 129 2.11 8.17 -0.77
N ALA A 130 1.74 6.94 -1.13
CA ALA A 130 2.65 5.83 -1.40
C ALA A 130 3.34 5.97 -2.77
N TYR A 131 4.18 6.99 -2.93
CA TYR A 131 5.07 7.12 -4.08
C TYR A 131 6.26 6.18 -4.04
N TYR A 132 6.60 5.67 -2.88
CA TYR A 132 7.38 4.45 -2.67
C TYR A 132 6.44 3.35 -2.21
N PHE A 133 6.61 2.17 -2.76
CA PHE A 133 5.97 0.95 -2.34
C PHE A 133 6.98 -0.20 -2.39
N PRO A 134 7.10 -1.03 -1.34
CA PRO A 134 8.04 -2.15 -1.32
C PRO A 134 7.83 -3.10 -2.50
N THR A 135 8.93 -3.57 -3.08
CA THR A 135 8.90 -4.47 -4.24
C THR A 135 8.19 -5.78 -3.90
N GLN A 136 7.07 -6.06 -4.57
CA GLN A 136 6.20 -7.20 -4.28
C GLN A 136 6.95 -8.54 -4.31
N ARG A 137 7.87 -8.74 -5.24
CA ARG A 137 8.57 -10.01 -5.42
C ARG A 137 9.50 -10.42 -4.28
N ARG A 138 9.88 -9.49 -3.40
CA ARG A 138 10.66 -9.79 -2.19
C ARG A 138 9.81 -9.95 -0.93
N MET A 139 8.48 -10.01 -1.08
CA MET A 139 7.57 -10.24 0.04
C MET A 139 7.30 -11.72 0.21
N ASN A 140 7.42 -12.19 1.45
CA ASN A 140 7.09 -13.57 1.84
C ASN A 140 5.60 -13.72 2.15
N SER A 141 4.99 -12.69 2.73
CA SER A 141 3.54 -12.66 3.02
C SER A 141 3.03 -11.23 3.16
N LEU A 142 1.70 -11.08 3.06
CA LEU A 142 1.01 -9.82 3.32
C LEU A 142 -0.09 -10.04 4.35
N GLU A 143 -0.17 -9.17 5.33
CA GLU A 143 -1.25 -9.09 6.31
C GLU A 143 -2.13 -7.88 5.99
N VAL A 144 -3.41 -8.10 5.75
CA VAL A 144 -4.40 -7.04 5.50
C VAL A 144 -5.37 -7.00 6.67
N LEU A 145 -5.35 -5.91 7.43
CA LEU A 145 -6.14 -5.70 8.64
C LEU A 145 -7.24 -4.68 8.36
N LYS A 146 -8.48 -5.07 8.48
CA LYS A 146 -9.65 -4.24 8.12
C LYS A 146 -10.55 -3.91 9.31
N GLY A 147 -10.43 -4.64 10.39
CA GLY A 147 -11.26 -4.57 11.59
C GLY A 147 -10.53 -4.02 12.82
N PRO A 148 -10.99 -4.37 14.03
CA PRO A 148 -10.42 -3.90 15.28
C PRO A 148 -8.93 -4.17 15.47
N ALA A 149 -8.38 -5.18 14.81
CA ALA A 149 -6.95 -5.49 14.82
C ALA A 149 -6.07 -4.35 14.25
N ALA A 150 -6.63 -3.43 13.43
CA ALA A 150 -5.91 -2.28 12.91
C ALA A 150 -5.63 -1.19 13.97
N VAL A 151 -6.30 -1.21 15.13
CA VAL A 151 -6.21 -0.19 16.19
C VAL A 151 -4.77 -0.01 16.69
N VAL A 152 -4.00 -1.10 16.81
CA VAL A 152 -2.62 -1.05 17.33
C VAL A 152 -1.63 -0.38 16.39
N ILE A 153 -1.98 -0.17 15.12
CA ILE A 153 -1.06 0.23 14.06
C ILE A 153 -0.91 1.75 13.98
N GLY A 154 -2.05 2.51 13.90
CA GLY A 154 -2.04 3.97 13.65
C GLY A 154 -0.90 4.49 12.78
N PRO A 155 -0.99 5.68 12.24
CA PRO A 155 -2.17 6.49 11.97
C PRO A 155 -2.95 5.92 10.78
N ARG A 156 -3.96 6.56 10.28
CA ARG A 156 -4.65 6.22 9.03
C ARG A 156 -5.32 4.84 9.06
N THR A 157 -6.14 4.67 10.10
CA THR A 157 -6.86 3.41 10.36
C THR A 157 -8.32 3.45 9.94
N THR A 158 -8.80 4.51 9.29
CA THR A 158 -10.17 4.55 8.75
C THR A 158 -10.39 3.47 7.71
N GLY A 159 -9.39 3.17 6.86
CA GLY A 159 -9.42 2.06 5.92
C GLY A 159 -8.88 0.75 6.48
N GLY A 160 -7.91 0.82 7.36
CA GLY A 160 -7.18 -0.35 7.85
C GLY A 160 -5.69 -0.29 7.56
N ALA A 161 -5.03 -1.46 7.51
CA ALA A 161 -3.59 -1.53 7.32
C ALA A 161 -3.15 -2.70 6.45
N ILE A 162 -2.01 -2.53 5.78
CA ILE A 162 -1.30 -3.60 5.08
C ILE A 162 0.13 -3.67 5.64
N ASN A 163 0.49 -4.82 6.20
CA ASN A 163 1.84 -5.13 6.61
C ASN A 163 2.46 -6.14 5.63
N MET A 164 3.56 -5.77 5.03
CA MET A 164 4.31 -6.58 4.08
C MET A 164 5.47 -7.23 4.81
N ILE A 165 5.52 -8.55 4.82
CA ILE A 165 6.58 -9.31 5.47
C ILE A 165 7.64 -9.65 4.43
N SER A 166 8.83 -9.09 4.58
CA SER A 166 9.95 -9.32 3.66
C SER A 166 10.56 -10.72 3.84
N THR A 167 11.24 -11.24 2.82
CA THR A 167 11.88 -12.57 2.82
C THR A 167 12.63 -12.82 4.13
N PRO A 168 12.31 -13.90 4.89
CA PRO A 168 12.99 -14.24 6.13
C PRO A 168 14.41 -14.77 5.86
N ILE A 169 15.26 -14.76 6.88
CA ILE A 169 16.55 -15.46 6.81
C ILE A 169 16.27 -16.98 6.75
N PRO A 170 16.81 -17.71 5.75
CA PRO A 170 16.49 -19.13 5.59
C PRO A 170 17.05 -19.96 6.77
N GLU A 171 16.35 -21.05 7.13
CA GLU A 171 16.75 -21.92 8.22
C GLU A 171 18.04 -22.70 7.89
N ASP A 172 18.13 -23.22 6.68
CA ASP A 172 19.32 -23.88 6.13
C ASP A 172 20.06 -22.93 5.18
N THR A 173 21.34 -23.18 4.96
CA THR A 173 22.10 -22.47 3.93
C THR A 173 21.50 -22.74 2.57
N GLY A 174 21.00 -21.72 1.90
CA GLY A 174 20.33 -21.86 0.62
C GLY A 174 19.72 -20.55 0.13
N GLY A 175 18.95 -20.65 -0.95
CA GLY A 175 18.30 -19.51 -1.54
C GLY A 175 17.52 -19.87 -2.81
N THR A 176 17.07 -18.84 -3.51
CA THR A 176 16.29 -18.98 -4.74
C THR A 176 16.82 -18.05 -5.82
N ILE A 177 16.88 -18.57 -7.04
CA ILE A 177 17.08 -17.78 -8.26
C ILE A 177 15.82 -17.95 -9.09
N ASP A 178 15.08 -16.88 -9.32
CA ASP A 178 13.92 -16.84 -10.21
C ASP A 178 14.16 -15.80 -11.29
N VAL A 179 14.12 -16.21 -12.56
CA VAL A 179 14.29 -15.34 -13.71
C VAL A 179 13.10 -15.49 -14.66
N ARG A 180 12.65 -14.39 -15.21
CA ARG A 180 11.48 -14.33 -16.08
C ARG A 180 11.71 -13.40 -17.26
N TRP A 181 11.23 -13.83 -18.43
CA TRP A 181 11.18 -13.04 -19.66
C TRP A 181 9.76 -13.01 -20.18
N GLY A 182 9.33 -11.89 -20.74
CA GLY A 182 7.98 -11.74 -21.25
C GLY A 182 7.85 -10.75 -22.40
N ASP A 183 6.62 -10.56 -22.83
CA ASP A 183 6.26 -9.54 -23.81
C ASP A 183 6.71 -8.15 -23.36
N HIS A 184 6.72 -7.19 -24.28
CA HIS A 184 7.20 -5.83 -24.02
C HIS A 184 8.64 -5.78 -23.50
N ASN A 185 9.48 -6.72 -23.95
CA ASN A 185 10.88 -6.86 -23.51
C ASN A 185 11.03 -6.96 -21.98
N THR A 186 10.01 -7.49 -21.29
CA THR A 186 10.03 -7.64 -19.82
C THR A 186 11.11 -8.62 -19.39
N ARG A 187 11.89 -8.24 -18.40
CA ARG A 187 12.97 -9.02 -17.80
C ARG A 187 12.93 -8.84 -16.30
N ASP A 188 12.75 -9.95 -15.58
CA ASP A 188 12.79 -9.96 -14.12
C ASP A 188 13.82 -10.97 -13.63
N ALA A 189 14.51 -10.62 -12.56
CA ALA A 189 15.34 -11.52 -11.79
C ALA A 189 15.11 -11.26 -10.29
N HIS A 190 14.78 -12.31 -9.54
CA HIS A 190 14.73 -12.30 -8.09
C HIS A 190 15.72 -13.32 -7.56
N LEU A 191 16.68 -12.86 -6.77
CA LEU A 191 17.72 -13.71 -6.21
C LEU A 191 17.78 -13.44 -4.71
N ASN A 192 17.75 -14.50 -3.92
CA ASN A 192 18.06 -14.46 -2.51
C ASN A 192 18.98 -15.59 -2.13
N PHE A 193 19.83 -15.35 -1.14
CA PHE A 193 20.72 -16.36 -0.57
C PHE A 193 21.05 -15.99 0.87
N GLY A 194 21.06 -16.97 1.76
CA GLY A 194 21.33 -16.75 3.16
C GLY A 194 21.69 -18.02 3.91
N ALA A 195 21.93 -17.86 5.19
CA ALA A 195 22.23 -18.95 6.09
C ALA A 195 21.88 -18.59 7.53
N ARG A 196 21.39 -19.56 8.28
CA ARG A 196 21.22 -19.48 9.72
C ARG A 196 22.34 -20.24 10.40
N GLY A 197 23.16 -19.52 11.17
CA GLY A 197 24.17 -20.11 12.04
C GLY A 197 23.71 -20.16 13.50
N GLU A 198 24.49 -20.79 14.38
CA GLU A 198 24.17 -20.87 15.81
C GLU A 198 24.03 -19.50 16.47
N ARG A 199 24.78 -18.49 16.03
CA ARG A 199 24.82 -17.14 16.61
C ARG A 199 24.77 -16.00 15.61
N VAL A 200 25.02 -16.28 14.33
CA VAL A 200 25.02 -15.27 13.27
C VAL A 200 24.28 -15.84 12.07
N SER A 201 23.26 -15.14 11.66
CA SER A 201 22.40 -15.48 10.54
C SER A 201 22.35 -14.30 9.56
N TRP A 202 22.21 -14.56 8.28
CA TRP A 202 22.22 -13.50 7.28
C TRP A 202 21.41 -13.86 6.03
N LEU A 203 20.98 -12.82 5.32
CA LEU A 203 20.31 -12.87 4.02
C LEU A 203 20.82 -11.74 3.14
N LEU A 204 21.06 -12.06 1.88
CA LEU A 204 21.22 -11.08 0.80
C LEU A 204 20.13 -11.34 -0.25
N GLU A 205 19.50 -10.29 -0.73
CA GLU A 205 18.40 -10.38 -1.67
C GLU A 205 18.45 -9.22 -2.68
N THR A 206 18.08 -9.50 -3.94
CA THR A 206 17.89 -8.49 -4.96
C THR A 206 16.74 -8.83 -5.89
N VAL A 207 16.00 -7.81 -6.30
CA VAL A 207 15.04 -7.87 -7.40
C VAL A 207 15.45 -6.87 -8.46
N GLN A 208 15.54 -7.35 -9.70
CA GLN A 208 15.82 -6.54 -10.88
C GLN A 208 14.67 -6.74 -11.84
N SER A 209 13.99 -5.66 -12.23
CA SER A 209 12.80 -5.73 -13.10
C SER A 209 12.82 -4.59 -14.10
N ALA A 210 12.62 -4.90 -15.37
CA ALA A 210 12.55 -3.92 -16.43
C ALA A 210 11.57 -4.31 -17.53
N SER A 211 10.96 -3.33 -18.19
CA SER A 211 10.10 -3.51 -19.35
C SER A 211 10.14 -2.27 -20.22
N ASP A 212 9.94 -2.42 -21.54
CA ASP A 212 9.75 -1.29 -22.45
C ASP A 212 8.33 -0.68 -22.34
N GLY A 213 7.42 -1.32 -21.54
CA GLY A 213 6.01 -0.91 -21.46
C GLY A 213 5.21 -1.27 -22.71
N PHE A 214 3.90 -1.15 -22.61
CA PHE A 214 3.00 -1.56 -23.70
C PHE A 214 2.36 -0.38 -24.46
N LYS A 215 2.68 0.85 -24.08
CA LYS A 215 2.15 2.07 -24.71
C LYS A 215 3.24 2.73 -25.54
N THR A 216 2.83 3.44 -26.59
CA THR A 216 3.74 4.12 -27.52
C THR A 216 3.41 5.60 -27.60
N ILE A 217 4.43 6.45 -27.48
CA ILE A 217 4.29 7.90 -27.59
C ILE A 217 4.31 8.29 -29.07
N ASP A 218 3.34 9.10 -29.49
CA ASP A 218 3.22 9.61 -30.84
C ASP A 218 4.37 10.57 -31.22
N GLY A 219 4.53 10.80 -32.50
CA GLY A 219 5.47 11.78 -33.07
C GLY A 219 6.80 11.16 -33.49
N PRO A 220 7.67 11.98 -34.14
CA PRO A 220 8.92 11.49 -34.71
C PRO A 220 9.99 11.12 -33.67
N VAL A 221 9.91 11.65 -32.46
CA VAL A 221 10.78 11.26 -31.32
C VAL A 221 10.33 9.93 -30.78
N GLY A 222 9.00 9.72 -30.66
CA GLY A 222 8.41 8.52 -30.12
C GLY A 222 8.83 8.30 -28.65
N GLY A 223 8.88 7.05 -28.25
CA GLY A 223 9.32 6.61 -26.92
C GLY A 223 8.49 5.43 -26.44
N ASN A 224 9.03 4.70 -25.50
CA ASN A 224 8.31 3.69 -24.74
C ASN A 224 7.80 4.27 -23.41
N THR A 225 7.00 3.49 -22.71
CA THR A 225 6.44 3.85 -21.40
C THR A 225 6.88 2.85 -20.34
N GLY A 226 8.08 2.34 -20.47
CA GLY A 226 8.62 1.28 -19.66
C GLY A 226 9.14 1.74 -18.29
N TYR A 227 9.84 0.80 -17.64
CA TYR A 227 10.46 1.05 -16.34
C TYR A 227 11.73 0.21 -16.16
N ASP A 228 12.58 0.66 -15.25
CA ASP A 228 13.72 -0.07 -14.69
C ASP A 228 13.66 0.06 -13.16
N LEU A 229 13.65 -1.06 -12.45
CA LEU A 229 13.59 -1.14 -10.99
C LEU A 229 14.69 -2.06 -10.49
N LYS A 230 15.46 -1.57 -9.52
CA LYS A 230 16.52 -2.32 -8.84
C LYS A 230 16.29 -2.22 -7.33
N ASP A 231 16.15 -3.36 -6.69
CA ASP A 231 15.93 -3.47 -5.24
C ASP A 231 16.97 -4.41 -4.63
N TYR A 232 17.56 -3.98 -3.52
CA TYR A 232 18.58 -4.72 -2.78
C TYR A 232 18.24 -4.70 -1.30
N VAL A 233 18.30 -5.86 -0.66
CA VAL A 233 18.10 -6.01 0.79
C VAL A 233 19.20 -6.86 1.40
N ALA A 234 19.68 -6.46 2.56
CA ALA A 234 20.55 -7.27 3.39
C ALA A 234 20.03 -7.33 4.82
N LYS A 235 20.06 -8.53 5.41
CA LYS A 235 19.72 -8.78 6.81
C LYS A 235 20.89 -9.49 7.48
N VAL A 236 21.22 -9.08 8.70
CA VAL A 236 22.19 -9.78 9.57
C VAL A 236 21.56 -9.84 10.97
N GLN A 237 21.60 -11.03 11.58
CA GLN A 237 21.05 -11.28 12.89
C GLN A 237 22.09 -11.91 13.79
N PHE A 238 22.14 -11.45 15.03
CA PHE A 238 23.01 -11.97 16.09
C PHE A 238 22.16 -12.50 17.22
N ASP A 239 22.31 -13.78 17.53
CA ASP A 239 21.52 -14.48 18.54
C ASP A 239 22.38 -14.87 19.73
N SER A 240 21.84 -14.77 20.95
CA SER A 240 22.41 -15.38 22.13
C SER A 240 22.36 -16.92 22.00
N ASP A 241 22.98 -17.61 22.95
CA ASP A 241 22.85 -19.07 23.03
C ASP A 241 21.36 -19.45 23.15
N PRO A 242 20.82 -20.37 22.33
CA PRO A 242 19.43 -20.82 22.41
C PRO A 242 19.06 -21.42 23.77
N THR A 243 20.06 -21.88 24.54
CA THR A 243 19.88 -22.46 25.88
C THR A 243 20.10 -21.43 27.00
N ALA A 244 20.42 -20.16 26.67
CA ALA A 244 20.59 -19.12 27.69
C ALA A 244 19.28 -18.90 28.49
N ALA A 245 19.37 -18.53 29.74
CA ALA A 245 18.20 -18.25 30.58
C ALA A 245 17.33 -17.13 29.98
N VAL A 246 17.96 -16.17 29.31
CA VAL A 246 17.30 -15.10 28.56
C VAL A 246 17.81 -15.16 27.14
N TYR A 247 16.93 -15.47 26.19
CA TYR A 247 17.25 -15.37 24.78
C TYR A 247 17.26 -13.90 24.33
N GLN A 248 18.24 -13.55 23.52
CA GLN A 248 18.37 -12.19 22.96
C GLN A 248 18.72 -12.31 21.49
N SER A 249 18.09 -11.48 20.69
CA SER A 249 18.36 -11.36 19.24
C SER A 249 18.51 -9.90 18.85
N LEU A 250 19.51 -9.59 18.06
CA LEU A 250 19.75 -8.28 17.46
C LEU A 250 19.80 -8.44 15.95
N ARG A 251 18.84 -7.84 15.24
CA ARG A 251 18.77 -7.88 13.78
C ARG A 251 18.94 -6.50 13.19
N PHE A 252 19.81 -6.40 12.22
CA PHE A 252 19.96 -5.25 11.34
C PHE A 252 19.46 -5.60 9.94
N LYS A 253 18.61 -4.74 9.39
CA LYS A 253 18.12 -4.78 8.00
C LYS A 253 18.46 -3.47 7.33
N THR A 254 18.94 -3.55 6.08
CA THR A 254 19.11 -2.39 5.21
C THR A 254 18.60 -2.72 3.82
N GLY A 255 18.06 -1.74 3.12
CA GLY A 255 17.58 -1.86 1.75
C GLY A 255 17.85 -0.61 0.94
N TYR A 256 17.96 -0.79 -0.37
CA TYR A 256 18.08 0.28 -1.35
C TYR A 256 17.25 -0.08 -2.58
N THR A 257 16.40 0.86 -3.01
CA THR A 257 15.59 0.72 -4.22
C THR A 257 15.82 1.91 -5.13
N ASP A 258 16.15 1.66 -6.39
CA ASP A 258 16.27 2.63 -7.49
C ASP A 258 15.22 2.31 -8.53
N GLN A 259 14.43 3.31 -8.93
CA GLN A 259 13.35 3.14 -9.91
C GLN A 259 13.32 4.29 -10.89
N MET A 260 13.25 3.97 -12.18
CA MET A 260 12.90 4.87 -13.26
C MET A 260 11.67 4.33 -13.99
N SER A 261 10.74 5.21 -14.41
CA SER A 261 9.59 4.84 -15.21
C SER A 261 9.28 5.98 -16.19
N ASP A 262 9.17 5.64 -17.47
CA ASP A 262 8.81 6.56 -18.56
C ASP A 262 7.29 6.61 -18.80
N GLU A 263 6.49 6.12 -17.83
CA GLU A 263 5.04 6.19 -17.92
C GLU A 263 4.54 7.64 -17.92
N THR A 264 3.64 7.92 -18.83
CA THR A 264 3.12 9.26 -19.07
C THR A 264 2.07 9.67 -18.03
N TYR A 265 2.03 10.96 -17.67
CA TYR A 265 0.97 11.49 -16.82
C TYR A 265 -0.36 11.61 -17.58
N LEU A 266 -0.30 11.99 -18.85
CA LEU A 266 -1.43 12.19 -19.73
C LEU A 266 -1.97 10.85 -20.26
N GLY A 267 -3.29 10.63 -20.16
CA GLY A 267 -4.05 9.57 -20.83
C GLY A 267 -4.57 10.06 -22.20
N LEU A 268 -5.69 9.50 -22.63
CA LEU A 268 -6.36 9.80 -23.91
C LEU A 268 -7.75 10.40 -23.69
N VAL A 269 -8.30 11.03 -24.71
CA VAL A 269 -9.76 11.25 -24.82
C VAL A 269 -10.45 9.93 -25.22
N ASP A 270 -11.74 9.77 -24.93
CA ASP A 270 -12.48 8.53 -25.20
C ASP A 270 -12.44 8.08 -26.66
N ASP A 271 -12.61 9.01 -27.60
CA ASP A 271 -12.58 8.71 -29.03
C ASP A 271 -11.22 8.14 -29.49
N ASP A 272 -10.12 8.71 -28.98
CA ASP A 272 -8.77 8.22 -29.30
C ASP A 272 -8.46 6.89 -28.61
N PHE A 273 -8.99 6.67 -27.41
CA PHE A 273 -8.88 5.39 -26.71
C PHE A 273 -9.57 4.25 -27.49
N VAL A 274 -10.73 4.50 -28.06
CA VAL A 274 -11.46 3.53 -28.90
C VAL A 274 -10.66 3.19 -30.18
N LEU A 275 -9.94 4.15 -30.73
CA LEU A 275 -9.13 3.96 -31.95
C LEU A 275 -7.84 3.17 -31.67
N ASP A 276 -7.10 3.56 -30.64
CA ASP A 276 -5.87 2.89 -30.20
C ASP A 276 -5.61 3.18 -28.71
N PRO A 277 -5.97 2.26 -27.80
CA PRO A 277 -5.84 2.46 -26.36
C PRO A 277 -4.38 2.59 -25.90
N ASN A 278 -3.43 2.07 -26.68
CA ASN A 278 -2.02 2.00 -26.29
C ASN A 278 -1.18 3.19 -26.80
N ARG A 279 -1.76 4.11 -27.60
CA ARG A 279 -1.06 5.34 -27.99
C ARG A 279 -1.00 6.34 -26.82
N ARG A 280 -0.06 7.28 -26.91
CA ARG A 280 0.07 8.47 -26.06
C ARG A 280 0.42 9.68 -26.90
N TYR A 281 -0.14 10.85 -26.55
CA TYR A 281 0.08 12.08 -27.31
C TYR A 281 1.54 12.53 -27.31
N ALA A 282 1.98 13.17 -28.38
CA ALA A 282 3.36 13.63 -28.60
C ALA A 282 3.89 14.52 -27.45
N ALA A 283 3.03 15.32 -26.82
CA ALA A 283 3.42 16.17 -25.71
C ALA A 283 3.86 15.39 -24.45
N SER A 284 3.54 14.09 -24.35
CA SER A 284 4.01 13.23 -23.27
C SER A 284 5.47 12.81 -23.42
N ALA A 285 6.12 13.08 -24.56
CA ALA A 285 7.52 12.72 -24.77
C ALA A 285 8.43 13.31 -23.70
N GLY A 286 9.20 12.44 -23.00
CA GLY A 286 10.08 12.83 -21.91
C GLY A 286 9.41 12.97 -20.53
N ASP A 287 8.12 12.61 -20.38
CA ASP A 287 7.55 12.37 -19.05
C ASP A 287 8.28 11.20 -18.40
N ASN A 288 8.67 11.35 -17.14
CA ASN A 288 9.29 10.27 -16.38
C ASN A 288 9.09 10.41 -14.88
N PHE A 289 9.27 9.30 -14.19
CA PHE A 289 9.34 9.24 -12.74
C PHE A 289 10.66 8.58 -12.34
N VAL A 290 11.47 9.27 -11.54
CA VAL A 290 12.73 8.74 -11.00
C VAL A 290 12.65 8.80 -9.48
N SER A 291 13.05 7.72 -8.81
CA SER A 291 13.08 7.69 -7.35
C SER A 291 14.15 6.78 -6.79
N GLU A 292 14.62 7.12 -5.59
CA GLU A 292 15.56 6.35 -4.78
C GLU A 292 14.99 6.23 -3.37
N HIS A 293 15.09 5.04 -2.79
CA HIS A 293 14.67 4.76 -1.42
C HIS A 293 15.75 4.01 -0.66
N GLU A 294 16.04 4.46 0.55
CA GLU A 294 16.93 3.78 1.49
C GLU A 294 16.18 3.45 2.77
N GLN A 295 16.40 2.25 3.31
CA GLN A 295 15.85 1.85 4.60
C GLN A 295 16.91 1.25 5.52
N TYR A 296 16.77 1.57 6.80
CA TYR A 296 17.60 1.05 7.89
C TYR A 296 16.69 0.69 9.06
N GLN A 297 16.83 -0.53 9.56
CA GLN A 297 16.08 -1.02 10.72
C GLN A 297 16.97 -1.83 11.63
N LEU A 298 16.93 -1.52 12.92
CA LEU A 298 17.62 -2.26 13.98
C LEU A 298 16.59 -2.74 15.00
N SER A 299 16.39 -4.05 15.09
CA SER A 299 15.44 -4.68 15.99
C SER A 299 16.17 -5.50 17.05
N TYR A 300 15.82 -5.29 18.31
CA TYR A 300 16.32 -6.05 19.45
C TYR A 300 15.15 -6.74 20.14
N VAL A 301 15.27 -8.05 20.31
CA VAL A 301 14.29 -8.90 21.00
C VAL A 301 14.94 -9.46 22.26
N VAL A 302 14.18 -9.46 23.36
CA VAL A 302 14.54 -10.12 24.61
C VAL A 302 13.41 -11.05 25.01
N ASP A 303 13.72 -12.34 25.23
CA ASP A 303 12.77 -13.37 25.60
C ASP A 303 13.37 -14.22 26.75
N PRO A 304 12.92 -14.03 27.99
CA PRO A 304 13.38 -14.85 29.12
C PRO A 304 12.78 -16.27 29.15
N GLY A 305 12.00 -16.64 28.12
CA GLY A 305 11.39 -17.98 28.02
C GLY A 305 10.30 -18.23 29.08
N ASN A 306 9.74 -17.15 29.63
CA ASN A 306 8.63 -17.19 30.58
C ASN A 306 7.44 -16.37 30.02
N SER A 307 6.67 -15.75 30.85
CA SER A 307 5.41 -15.09 30.50
C SER A 307 5.53 -13.76 29.74
N TRP A 308 6.73 -13.30 29.35
CA TRP A 308 6.83 -12.03 28.61
C TRP A 308 7.95 -12.03 27.56
N ARG A 309 7.77 -11.18 26.54
CA ARG A 309 8.75 -10.85 25.50
C ARG A 309 8.78 -9.35 25.29
N GLY A 310 9.96 -8.79 25.08
CA GLY A 310 10.15 -7.39 24.73
C GLY A 310 10.81 -7.23 23.37
N THR A 311 10.32 -6.27 22.58
CA THR A 311 10.90 -5.91 21.28
C THR A 311 11.12 -4.40 21.19
N VAL A 312 12.30 -3.97 20.75
CA VAL A 312 12.59 -2.57 20.45
C VAL A 312 13.11 -2.47 19.02
N THR A 313 12.50 -1.60 18.24
CA THR A 313 12.90 -1.36 16.85
C THR A 313 13.19 0.12 16.63
N ALA A 314 14.41 0.45 16.17
CA ALA A 314 14.77 1.76 15.66
C ALA A 314 14.83 1.69 14.13
N TYR A 315 14.32 2.72 13.46
CA TYR A 315 14.24 2.73 11.99
C TYR A 315 14.45 4.13 11.42
N ARG A 316 14.94 4.15 10.17
CA ARG A 316 15.01 5.33 9.31
C ARG A 316 14.82 4.94 7.87
N ASN A 317 13.94 5.66 7.17
CA ASN A 317 13.72 5.57 5.74
C ASN A 317 14.01 6.94 5.13
N GLU A 318 14.68 6.96 3.99
CA GLU A 318 14.92 8.15 3.17
C GLU A 318 14.38 7.89 1.77
N PHE A 319 13.68 8.86 1.21
CA PHE A 319 13.10 8.75 -0.12
C PHE A 319 13.29 10.04 -0.88
N ALA A 320 13.79 9.95 -2.10
CA ALA A 320 13.88 11.07 -3.04
C ALA A 320 13.15 10.72 -4.33
N ARG A 321 12.44 11.67 -4.90
CA ARG A 321 11.78 11.48 -6.20
C ARG A 321 11.70 12.75 -7.02
N ASN A 322 11.65 12.56 -8.34
CA ASN A 322 11.18 13.54 -9.29
C ASN A 322 10.13 12.89 -10.20
N TRP A 323 8.92 13.42 -10.22
CA TRP A 323 7.97 13.14 -11.29
C TRP A 323 7.99 14.32 -12.26
N TYR A 324 8.73 14.16 -13.35
CA TYR A 324 8.79 15.14 -14.43
C TYR A 324 7.66 14.84 -15.39
N LYS A 325 6.67 15.72 -15.48
CA LYS A 325 5.41 15.44 -16.16
C LYS A 325 4.79 16.65 -16.79
N LEU A 326 4.01 16.42 -17.84
CA LEU A 326 3.16 17.43 -18.48
C LEU A 326 2.20 18.06 -17.44
N GLN A 327 2.08 19.39 -17.45
CA GLN A 327 1.31 20.15 -16.46
C GLN A 327 0.17 20.96 -17.09
N ALA A 328 0.46 21.78 -18.10
CA ALA A 328 -0.53 22.65 -18.71
C ALA A 328 -0.17 22.99 -20.16
N VAL A 329 -1.14 23.50 -20.90
CA VAL A 329 -0.97 24.08 -22.26
C VAL A 329 -1.64 25.46 -22.26
N ASN A 330 -0.88 26.51 -22.65
CA ASN A 330 -1.30 27.92 -22.59
C ASN A 330 -1.88 28.32 -21.21
N GLY A 331 -1.41 27.69 -20.13
CA GLY A 331 -1.91 27.92 -18.78
C GLY A 331 -3.19 27.14 -18.42
N THR A 332 -3.81 26.43 -19.37
CA THR A 332 -4.94 25.52 -19.11
C THR A 332 -4.41 24.18 -18.61
N SER A 333 -4.98 23.64 -17.54
CA SER A 333 -4.57 22.33 -17.03
C SER A 333 -4.82 21.24 -18.08
N ILE A 334 -3.99 20.21 -18.09
CA ILE A 334 -4.17 19.11 -19.09
C ILE A 334 -5.47 18.33 -18.86
N GLY A 335 -5.99 18.27 -17.63
CA GLY A 335 -7.31 17.70 -17.35
C GLY A 335 -8.40 18.47 -18.07
N ASP A 336 -8.45 19.80 -17.88
CA ASP A 336 -9.44 20.67 -18.51
C ASP A 336 -9.37 20.64 -20.04
N VAL A 337 -8.14 20.49 -20.61
CA VAL A 337 -7.97 20.35 -22.07
C VAL A 337 -8.60 19.06 -22.58
N LEU A 338 -8.46 17.94 -21.84
CA LEU A 338 -9.05 16.64 -22.25
C LEU A 338 -10.56 16.59 -21.99
N ASP A 339 -11.04 17.21 -20.92
CA ASP A 339 -12.46 17.22 -20.56
C ASP A 339 -13.29 18.05 -21.56
N ASP A 340 -12.72 19.09 -22.18
CA ASP A 340 -13.37 19.90 -23.22
C ASP A 340 -12.42 20.26 -24.38
N THR A 341 -12.20 19.31 -25.27
CA THR A 341 -11.36 19.51 -26.46
C THR A 341 -11.96 20.47 -27.49
N VAL A 342 -13.24 20.76 -27.41
CA VAL A 342 -13.94 21.69 -28.32
C VAL A 342 -13.62 23.13 -27.93
N SER A 343 -13.73 23.47 -26.66
CA SER A 343 -13.36 24.81 -26.17
C SER A 343 -11.85 25.02 -26.18
N ASN A 344 -11.04 23.96 -26.02
CA ASN A 344 -9.58 23.97 -25.96
C ASN A 344 -8.94 23.38 -27.24
N THR A 345 -9.53 23.68 -28.43
CA THR A 345 -9.10 23.06 -29.70
C THR A 345 -7.62 23.30 -30.03
N ALA A 346 -7.08 24.48 -29.75
CA ALA A 346 -5.67 24.80 -30.02
C ALA A 346 -4.74 24.07 -29.05
N GLU A 347 -5.09 24.05 -27.76
CA GLU A 347 -4.36 23.37 -26.70
C GLU A 347 -4.31 21.87 -26.97
N PHE A 348 -5.43 21.26 -27.33
CA PHE A 348 -5.49 19.84 -27.70
C PHE A 348 -4.67 19.55 -28.97
N ALA A 349 -4.72 20.43 -29.98
CA ALA A 349 -3.89 20.27 -31.18
C ALA A 349 -2.38 20.32 -30.83
N TYR A 350 -1.96 21.15 -29.87
CA TYR A 350 -0.57 21.19 -29.43
C TYR A 350 -0.18 19.92 -28.66
N LEU A 351 -1.08 19.37 -27.84
CA LEU A 351 -0.87 18.08 -27.17
C LEU A 351 -0.63 16.95 -28.18
N THR A 352 -1.36 16.97 -29.29
CA THR A 352 -1.27 15.94 -30.35
C THR A 352 -0.11 16.13 -31.31
N GLY A 353 0.65 17.24 -31.23
CA GLY A 353 1.87 17.46 -31.98
C GLY A 353 1.85 18.60 -33.01
N LEU A 354 0.76 19.39 -33.09
CA LEU A 354 0.75 20.61 -33.94
C LEU A 354 1.72 21.63 -33.38
N THR A 355 2.40 22.37 -34.27
CA THR A 355 3.33 23.43 -33.88
C THR A 355 2.65 24.51 -33.02
N SER A 356 3.21 24.77 -31.88
CA SER A 356 2.72 25.76 -30.90
C SER A 356 3.58 27.02 -30.84
N PRO A 357 3.10 28.10 -30.21
CA PRO A 357 3.96 29.20 -29.76
C PRO A 357 5.07 28.74 -28.79
N ASP A 358 6.08 29.60 -28.60
CA ASP A 358 7.05 29.42 -27.52
C ASP A 358 6.34 29.45 -26.15
N ASP A 359 6.84 28.69 -25.18
CA ASP A 359 6.31 28.59 -23.82
C ASP A 359 4.86 28.08 -23.70
N ALA A 360 4.28 27.55 -24.77
CA ALA A 360 2.88 27.11 -24.76
C ALA A 360 2.65 25.85 -23.91
N ILE A 361 3.62 24.98 -23.78
CA ILE A 361 3.50 23.72 -23.04
C ILE A 361 4.41 23.77 -21.84
N THR A 362 3.89 23.40 -20.66
CA THR A 362 4.69 23.35 -19.43
C THR A 362 4.81 21.92 -18.91
N LYS A 363 6.01 21.56 -18.44
CA LYS A 363 6.27 20.34 -17.67
C LYS A 363 6.80 20.70 -16.30
N ARG A 364 6.26 20.05 -15.26
CA ARG A 364 6.64 20.25 -13.88
C ARG A 364 7.60 19.19 -13.40
N ALA A 365 8.71 19.60 -12.83
CA ALA A 365 9.61 18.77 -12.05
C ALA A 365 9.11 18.73 -10.60
N ASN A 366 8.45 17.63 -10.23
CA ASN A 366 7.93 17.42 -8.87
C ASN A 366 9.03 16.88 -7.95
N ASN A 367 10.12 17.62 -7.81
CA ASN A 367 11.23 17.26 -6.94
C ASN A 367 10.81 17.28 -5.47
N ARG A 368 10.98 16.14 -4.79
CA ARG A 368 10.69 16.01 -3.37
C ARG A 368 11.69 15.06 -2.73
N THR A 369 12.05 15.39 -1.49
CA THR A 369 12.79 14.50 -0.62
C THR A 369 11.99 14.28 0.66
N TYR A 370 12.18 13.11 1.25
CA TYR A 370 11.45 12.70 2.44
C TYR A 370 12.40 11.97 3.38
N PHE A 371 12.10 12.02 4.67
CA PHE A 371 12.56 11.01 5.60
C PHE A 371 11.43 10.62 6.55
N SER A 372 11.51 9.41 7.07
CA SER A 372 10.72 8.97 8.22
C SER A 372 11.60 8.17 9.16
N GLN A 373 11.54 8.45 10.46
CA GLN A 373 12.37 7.76 11.45
C GLN A 373 11.66 7.63 12.79
N GLY A 374 12.10 6.69 13.59
CA GLY A 374 11.53 6.53 14.92
C GLY A 374 12.10 5.37 15.72
N ILE A 375 11.59 5.28 16.94
CA ILE A 375 11.81 4.14 17.82
C ILE A 375 10.44 3.66 18.29
N GLN A 376 10.21 2.37 18.15
CA GLN A 376 9.04 1.69 18.73
C GLN A 376 9.50 0.58 19.67
N ALA A 377 8.78 0.43 20.78
CA ALA A 377 9.01 -0.62 21.74
C ALA A 377 7.69 -1.25 22.13
N GLN A 378 7.67 -2.57 22.25
CA GLN A 378 6.50 -3.32 22.70
C GLN A 378 6.91 -4.40 23.69
N ILE A 379 6.00 -4.71 24.58
CA ILE A 379 6.10 -5.83 25.51
C ILE A 379 4.82 -6.64 25.38
N GLU A 380 4.99 -7.94 25.28
CA GLU A 380 3.94 -8.95 25.26
C GLU A 380 4.00 -9.74 26.56
N TRP A 381 2.85 -9.93 27.22
CA TRP A 381 2.70 -10.76 28.42
C TRP A 381 1.63 -11.80 28.20
N ASP A 382 1.93 -13.02 28.61
CA ASP A 382 0.99 -14.12 28.66
C ASP A 382 0.80 -14.57 30.09
N PHE A 383 -0.45 -14.60 30.52
CA PHE A 383 -0.79 -15.07 31.85
C PHE A 383 -2.20 -15.69 31.86
N GLY A 384 -2.46 -16.54 32.87
CA GLY A 384 -3.74 -17.24 33.02
C GLY A 384 -4.39 -17.03 34.37
N PHE A 385 -5.72 -17.05 34.37
CA PHE A 385 -6.55 -17.05 35.60
C PHE A 385 -7.57 -18.19 35.47
N GLY A 386 -7.31 -19.33 36.11
CA GLY A 386 -8.14 -20.52 35.97
C GLY A 386 -8.15 -21.00 34.51
N ASP A 387 -9.33 -21.09 33.89
CA ASP A 387 -9.50 -21.50 32.48
C ASP A 387 -9.41 -20.31 31.48
N THR A 388 -8.97 -19.13 31.91
CA THR A 388 -8.87 -17.95 31.08
C THR A 388 -7.40 -17.63 30.81
N GLU A 389 -7.04 -17.59 29.53
CA GLU A 389 -5.74 -17.16 29.03
C GLU A 389 -5.81 -15.69 28.59
N VAL A 390 -4.80 -14.91 28.93
CA VAL A 390 -4.70 -13.50 28.55
C VAL A 390 -3.34 -13.24 27.92
N ALA A 391 -3.35 -12.75 26.70
CA ALA A 391 -2.19 -12.19 26.02
C ALA A 391 -2.36 -10.67 25.99
N LEU A 392 -1.49 -9.94 26.65
CA LEU A 392 -1.47 -8.49 26.73
C LEU A 392 -0.28 -7.96 25.96
N THR A 393 -0.52 -7.09 24.99
CA THR A 393 0.51 -6.36 24.27
C THR A 393 0.38 -4.87 24.57
N THR A 394 1.46 -4.23 24.95
CA THR A 394 1.53 -2.78 25.07
C THR A 394 2.75 -2.26 24.33
N GLY A 395 2.62 -1.11 23.70
CA GLY A 395 3.72 -0.52 22.94
C GLY A 395 3.67 0.99 22.87
N VAL A 396 4.83 1.56 22.62
CA VAL A 396 5.04 3.00 22.44
C VAL A 396 5.78 3.22 21.12
N ARG A 397 5.48 4.34 20.45
CA ARG A 397 6.24 4.82 19.29
C ARG A 397 6.51 6.30 19.43
N ILE A 398 7.76 6.68 19.15
CA ILE A 398 8.17 8.07 18.93
C ILE A 398 8.64 8.12 17.49
N HIS A 399 8.06 9.02 16.70
CA HIS A 399 8.25 9.08 15.26
C HIS A 399 8.32 10.53 14.81
N ASP A 400 9.20 10.80 13.86
CA ASP A 400 9.21 12.05 13.12
C ASP A 400 9.37 11.80 11.62
N ASP A 401 8.68 12.59 10.81
CA ASP A 401 8.77 12.55 9.35
C ASP A 401 8.73 13.95 8.71
N GLU A 402 9.28 14.04 7.50
CA GLU A 402 9.39 15.28 6.73
C GLU A 402 9.16 15.04 5.24
N GLU A 403 8.52 16.01 4.60
CA GLU A 403 8.50 16.19 3.15
C GLU A 403 9.09 17.56 2.81
N ASP A 404 10.12 17.59 1.97
CA ASP A 404 10.66 18.81 1.35
C ASP A 404 10.27 18.86 -0.13
N ARG A 405 9.49 19.87 -0.53
CA ARG A 405 9.09 20.14 -1.92
C ARG A 405 9.89 21.29 -2.49
N PHE A 406 10.62 21.01 -3.56
CA PHE A 406 11.45 21.98 -4.24
C PHE A 406 11.27 21.90 -5.76
N GLN A 407 10.15 22.43 -6.25
CA GLN A 407 9.59 22.19 -7.58
C GLN A 407 9.83 23.36 -8.53
N HIS A 408 9.88 23.07 -9.84
CA HIS A 408 9.92 24.05 -10.92
C HIS A 408 9.17 23.56 -12.13
N GLU A 409 8.96 24.45 -13.10
CA GLU A 409 8.39 24.15 -14.41
C GLU A 409 9.32 24.61 -15.51
N ASP A 410 9.50 23.74 -16.51
CA ASP A 410 10.11 24.07 -17.78
C ASP A 410 9.02 24.37 -18.81
N ALA A 411 9.26 25.33 -19.69
CA ALA A 411 8.34 25.64 -20.77
C ALA A 411 8.92 25.20 -22.13
N PHE A 412 8.01 24.82 -23.01
CA PHE A 412 8.33 24.18 -24.28
C PHE A 412 7.51 24.78 -25.43
N ARG A 413 8.06 24.63 -26.63
CA ARG A 413 7.36 24.71 -27.90
C ARG A 413 7.21 23.31 -28.48
N MET A 414 6.04 22.98 -29.01
CA MET A 414 5.83 21.87 -29.90
C MET A 414 6.17 22.30 -31.34
N GLU A 415 6.93 21.50 -32.06
CA GLU A 415 7.24 21.71 -33.46
C GLU A 415 7.16 20.38 -34.24
N ASP A 416 6.06 20.19 -34.96
CA ASP A 416 5.77 18.97 -35.75
C ASP A 416 5.98 17.68 -34.92
N GLY A 417 5.42 17.62 -33.70
CA GLY A 417 5.49 16.47 -32.81
C GLY A 417 6.79 16.37 -31.98
N VAL A 418 7.64 17.39 -32.01
CA VAL A 418 8.89 17.44 -31.21
C VAL A 418 8.81 18.54 -30.18
N LEU A 419 9.01 18.22 -28.91
CA LEU A 419 9.11 19.18 -27.81
C LEU A 419 10.53 19.79 -27.77
N THR A 420 10.59 21.12 -27.79
CA THR A 420 11.84 21.87 -27.61
C THR A 420 11.71 22.82 -26.43
N VAL A 421 12.64 22.74 -25.46
CA VAL A 421 12.69 23.66 -24.30
C VAL A 421 12.90 25.09 -24.79
N THR A 422 12.02 25.99 -24.38
CA THR A 422 12.09 27.42 -24.67
C THR A 422 12.51 28.22 -23.44
N THR A 423 12.03 27.82 -22.26
CA THR A 423 12.41 28.44 -20.99
C THR A 423 12.64 27.33 -19.95
N ALA A 424 13.86 27.28 -19.38
CA ALA A 424 14.19 26.39 -18.28
C ALA A 424 13.80 27.02 -16.93
N GLY A 425 13.08 26.25 -16.10
CA GLY A 425 12.65 26.68 -14.79
C GLY A 425 13.79 26.67 -13.75
N ALA A 426 13.76 27.63 -12.84
CA ALA A 426 14.70 27.63 -11.72
C ALA A 426 14.21 26.70 -10.62
N PRO A 427 15.06 25.84 -9.98
CA PRO A 427 14.66 24.99 -8.87
C PRO A 427 13.94 25.77 -7.75
N GLY A 428 12.81 25.26 -7.27
CA GLY A 428 11.99 25.90 -6.23
C GLY A 428 11.09 27.04 -6.72
N SER A 429 11.07 27.36 -8.02
CA SER A 429 10.32 28.50 -8.57
C SER A 429 8.78 28.33 -8.58
N THR A 430 8.26 27.11 -8.46
CA THR A 430 6.82 26.86 -8.38
C THR A 430 6.37 26.44 -6.98
N THR A 431 7.17 25.61 -6.29
CA THR A 431 6.90 25.21 -4.90
C THR A 431 8.22 25.11 -4.13
N ASN A 432 8.26 25.79 -2.99
CA ASN A 432 9.39 25.81 -2.07
C ASN A 432 8.84 25.69 -0.64
N ARG A 433 8.78 24.43 -0.10
CA ARG A 433 8.01 24.14 1.12
C ARG A 433 8.60 22.95 1.86
N VAL A 434 8.56 23.01 3.20
CA VAL A 434 8.87 21.88 4.10
C VAL A 434 7.65 21.61 4.98
N SER A 435 7.27 20.33 5.09
CA SER A 435 6.20 19.85 5.96
C SER A 435 6.75 18.79 6.90
N THR A 436 6.47 18.89 8.20
CA THR A 436 6.96 17.96 9.22
C THR A 436 5.85 17.45 10.12
N ALA A 437 6.05 16.28 10.70
CA ALA A 437 5.22 15.76 11.78
C ALA A 437 6.11 15.15 12.88
N ASP A 438 5.82 15.49 14.14
CA ASP A 438 6.40 14.91 15.36
C ASP A 438 5.30 14.15 16.10
N VAL A 439 5.52 12.87 16.41
CA VAL A 439 4.46 11.98 16.90
C VAL A 439 4.87 11.17 18.10
N ARG A 440 3.95 11.03 19.04
CA ARG A 440 4.03 10.10 20.19
C ARG A 440 2.79 9.24 20.23
N SER A 441 2.98 7.92 20.29
CA SER A 441 1.88 6.98 20.34
C SER A 441 2.06 5.99 21.50
N LEU A 442 0.93 5.59 22.06
CA LEU A 442 0.84 4.52 23.06
C LEU A 442 -0.32 3.61 22.66
N PHE A 443 -0.13 2.29 22.72
CA PHE A 443 -1.24 1.36 22.56
C PHE A 443 -1.22 0.26 23.63
N VAL A 444 -2.41 -0.26 23.89
CA VAL A 444 -2.66 -1.47 24.68
C VAL A 444 -3.62 -2.33 23.88
N ASP A 445 -3.24 -3.57 23.64
CA ASP A 445 -4.08 -4.60 23.03
C ASP A 445 -4.08 -5.84 23.90
N THR A 446 -5.24 -6.49 24.01
CA THR A 446 -5.39 -7.64 24.88
C THR A 446 -6.17 -8.72 24.15
N GLN A 447 -5.69 -9.95 24.16
CA GLN A 447 -6.49 -11.11 23.73
C GLN A 447 -6.84 -11.93 24.95
N ILE A 448 -8.15 -12.10 25.20
CA ILE A 448 -8.70 -12.87 26.33
C ILE A 448 -9.38 -14.11 25.75
N ARG A 449 -8.90 -15.30 26.10
CA ARG A 449 -9.48 -16.59 25.72
C ARG A 449 -10.12 -17.23 26.95
N SER A 450 -11.43 -17.47 26.92
CA SER A 450 -12.17 -18.09 28.02
C SER A 450 -13.28 -18.99 27.47
N GLY A 451 -13.10 -20.30 27.61
CA GLY A 451 -13.99 -21.29 27.02
C GLY A 451 -14.11 -21.13 25.51
N ALA A 452 -15.32 -20.88 25.01
CA ALA A 452 -15.59 -20.69 23.59
C ALA A 452 -15.37 -19.24 23.11
N TRP A 453 -15.07 -18.30 23.99
CA TRP A 453 -14.92 -16.88 23.66
C TRP A 453 -13.46 -16.47 23.46
N ILE A 454 -13.23 -15.63 22.46
CA ILE A 454 -12.01 -14.84 22.29
C ILE A 454 -12.43 -13.39 22.19
N LEU A 455 -11.91 -12.52 23.07
CA LEU A 455 -12.19 -11.10 23.09
C LEU A 455 -10.89 -10.32 22.90
N THR A 456 -10.91 -9.25 22.09
CA THR A 456 -9.74 -8.39 21.87
C THR A 456 -10.08 -6.92 22.08
N PRO A 457 -10.16 -6.46 23.37
CA PRO A 457 -10.21 -5.03 23.64
C PRO A 457 -8.85 -4.39 23.37
N GLY A 458 -8.85 -3.31 22.60
CA GLY A 458 -7.66 -2.55 22.27
C GLY A 458 -7.92 -1.05 22.34
N VAL A 459 -6.88 -0.28 22.61
CA VAL A 459 -6.92 1.17 22.60
C VAL A 459 -5.57 1.74 22.17
N ARG A 460 -5.59 2.77 21.34
CA ARG A 460 -4.42 3.53 20.94
C ARG A 460 -4.63 5.00 21.25
N PHE A 461 -3.57 5.64 21.70
CA PHE A 461 -3.45 7.09 21.83
C PHE A 461 -2.40 7.61 20.85
N GLU A 462 -2.74 8.68 20.13
CA GLU A 462 -1.84 9.41 19.26
C GLU A 462 -1.79 10.88 19.67
N ASP A 463 -0.59 11.45 19.74
CA ASP A 463 -0.34 12.87 19.97
C ASP A 463 0.60 13.33 18.83
N ILE A 464 0.10 14.24 17.99
CA ILE A 464 0.68 14.58 16.69
C ILE A 464 0.82 16.09 16.60
N ASP A 465 2.05 16.59 16.45
CA ASP A 465 2.36 17.97 16.15
C ASP A 465 2.82 18.10 14.70
N MET A 466 2.19 18.98 13.93
CA MET A 466 2.47 19.17 12.52
C MET A 466 2.83 20.61 12.21
N ARG A 467 3.76 20.79 11.25
CA ARG A 467 4.23 22.09 10.85
C ARG A 467 4.49 22.14 9.34
N ARG A 468 4.08 23.27 8.72
CA ARG A 468 4.39 23.60 7.34
C ARG A 468 5.10 24.95 7.25
N LEU A 469 6.24 24.96 6.57
CA LEU A 469 7.05 26.12 6.26
C LEU A 469 6.97 26.40 4.76
N ASP A 470 6.39 27.53 4.36
CA ASP A 470 6.39 27.98 2.98
C ASP A 470 7.50 29.02 2.81
N PHE A 471 8.34 28.86 1.79
CA PHE A 471 9.43 29.77 1.47
C PHE A 471 9.14 30.52 0.17
N SER A 472 9.83 31.64 -0.05
CA SER A 472 9.71 32.38 -1.31
C SER A 472 10.20 31.54 -2.49
N THR A 473 9.42 31.49 -3.56
CA THR A 473 9.81 30.84 -4.81
C THR A 473 10.93 31.60 -5.56
N SER A 474 11.21 32.86 -5.18
CA SER A 474 12.35 33.63 -5.66
C SER A 474 13.61 33.52 -4.79
N ASP A 475 13.56 32.76 -3.68
CA ASP A 475 14.71 32.47 -2.80
C ASP A 475 14.98 30.97 -2.71
N PRO A 476 15.67 30.37 -3.69
CA PRO A 476 15.95 28.94 -3.71
C PRO A 476 16.91 28.52 -2.60
N THR A 477 17.64 29.47 -2.00
CA THR A 477 18.57 29.18 -0.89
C THR A 477 17.89 29.17 0.48
N ARG A 478 16.64 29.64 0.55
CA ARG A 478 15.88 29.84 1.81
C ARG A 478 16.58 30.74 2.83
N ALA A 479 17.51 31.59 2.35
CA ALA A 479 18.34 32.43 3.22
C ALA A 479 17.52 33.49 3.99
N ASN A 480 16.38 33.89 3.44
CA ASN A 480 15.48 34.88 4.06
C ASN A 480 14.49 34.24 5.06
N GLY A 481 14.56 32.92 5.26
CA GLY A 481 13.64 32.15 6.10
C GLY A 481 12.25 31.96 5.48
N PRO A 482 11.32 31.31 6.20
CA PRO A 482 9.99 31.05 5.71
C PRO A 482 9.15 32.33 5.60
N THR A 483 8.39 32.45 4.52
CA THR A 483 7.42 33.53 4.30
C THR A 483 6.12 33.29 5.07
N ARG A 484 5.83 32.04 5.36
CA ARG A 484 4.65 31.62 6.12
C ARG A 484 4.96 30.38 6.94
N VAL A 485 4.47 30.33 8.17
CA VAL A 485 4.50 29.17 9.07
C VAL A 485 3.06 28.83 9.43
N ARG A 486 2.70 27.56 9.27
CA ARG A 486 1.39 27.02 9.68
C ARG A 486 1.62 25.80 10.57
N GLU A 487 0.89 25.72 11.66
CA GLU A 487 1.00 24.64 12.65
C GLU A 487 -0.40 24.15 12.98
N ASN A 488 -0.51 22.85 13.17
CA ASN A 488 -1.73 22.19 13.67
C ASN A 488 -1.31 20.98 14.50
N SER A 489 -2.16 20.54 15.41
CA SER A 489 -1.92 19.39 16.25
C SER A 489 -3.21 18.58 16.44
N SER A 490 -3.05 17.29 16.66
CA SER A 490 -4.15 16.36 16.96
C SER A 490 -3.78 15.45 18.10
N SER A 491 -4.68 15.28 19.07
CA SER A 491 -4.57 14.29 20.14
C SER A 491 -5.83 13.44 20.16
N VAL A 492 -5.67 12.13 19.89
CA VAL A 492 -6.83 11.25 19.70
C VAL A 492 -6.69 9.93 20.47
N VAL A 493 -7.83 9.44 20.95
CA VAL A 493 -7.99 8.09 21.48
C VAL A 493 -8.76 7.24 20.49
N ILE A 494 -8.20 6.10 20.11
CA ILE A 494 -8.71 5.16 19.11
C ILE A 494 -9.01 3.84 19.81
N PRO A 495 -10.24 3.61 20.32
CA PRO A 495 -10.65 2.35 20.90
C PRO A 495 -11.09 1.36 19.83
N GLY A 496 -10.94 0.07 20.13
CA GLY A 496 -11.48 -1.02 19.35
C GLY A 496 -11.75 -2.25 20.20
N MET A 497 -12.67 -3.09 19.76
CA MET A 497 -12.99 -4.36 20.39
C MET A 497 -13.44 -5.37 19.35
N GLY A 498 -12.84 -6.53 19.37
CA GLY A 498 -13.28 -7.72 18.64
C GLY A 498 -13.80 -8.77 19.60
N ALA A 499 -14.75 -9.58 19.12
CA ALA A 499 -15.28 -10.73 19.82
C ALA A 499 -15.45 -11.89 18.84
N LEU A 500 -14.99 -13.07 19.22
CA LEU A 500 -15.20 -14.31 18.48
C LEU A 500 -15.77 -15.37 19.41
N TYR A 501 -16.77 -16.09 18.94
CA TYR A 501 -17.40 -17.20 19.65
C TYR A 501 -17.27 -18.49 18.85
N ARG A 502 -16.56 -19.48 19.37
CA ARG A 502 -16.45 -20.81 18.78
C ARG A 502 -17.74 -21.61 19.07
N LEU A 503 -18.60 -21.71 18.05
CA LEU A 503 -19.84 -22.47 18.18
C LEU A 503 -19.58 -23.98 18.29
N ASN A 504 -18.59 -24.45 17.55
CA ASN A 504 -18.00 -25.80 17.59
C ASN A 504 -16.61 -25.76 16.92
N GLU A 505 -16.01 -26.90 16.61
CA GLU A 505 -14.69 -27.00 15.99
C GLU A 505 -14.63 -26.36 14.58
N GLU A 506 -15.75 -26.37 13.85
CA GLU A 506 -15.84 -25.89 12.45
C GLU A 506 -16.38 -24.46 12.34
N TRP A 507 -17.32 -24.06 13.21
CA TRP A 507 -18.06 -22.80 13.10
C TRP A 507 -17.65 -21.78 14.15
N ARG A 508 -17.39 -20.56 13.69
CA ARG A 508 -17.08 -19.39 14.51
C ARG A 508 -17.95 -18.21 14.12
N LEU A 509 -18.43 -17.47 15.10
CA LEU A 509 -19.13 -16.19 14.93
C LEU A 509 -18.20 -15.08 15.36
N LEU A 510 -18.18 -13.97 14.65
CA LEU A 510 -17.36 -12.82 15.00
C LEU A 510 -18.16 -11.52 14.94
N ALA A 511 -17.75 -10.55 15.74
CA ALA A 511 -18.23 -9.17 15.70
C ALA A 511 -17.10 -8.23 16.12
N GLY A 512 -17.09 -7.05 15.57
CA GLY A 512 -16.07 -6.05 15.87
C GLY A 512 -16.60 -4.63 15.79
N VAL A 513 -16.00 -3.74 16.56
CA VAL A 513 -16.23 -2.31 16.49
C VAL A 513 -14.92 -1.58 16.79
N HIS A 514 -14.60 -0.55 16.00
CA HIS A 514 -13.45 0.29 16.27
C HIS A 514 -13.65 1.70 15.72
N LYS A 515 -12.96 2.66 16.34
CA LYS A 515 -12.83 4.02 15.79
C LYS A 515 -11.69 4.05 14.79
N GLY A 516 -11.96 4.54 13.57
CA GLY A 516 -10.93 4.89 12.60
C GLY A 516 -10.52 6.36 12.75
N PHE A 517 -9.29 6.68 12.33
CA PHE A 517 -8.73 8.02 12.41
C PHE A 517 -7.71 8.26 11.30
N ASN A 518 -7.78 9.44 10.67
CA ASN A 518 -6.72 10.01 9.83
C ASN A 518 -6.46 11.45 10.26
N PRO A 519 -5.20 11.85 10.51
CA PRO A 519 -4.87 13.23 10.84
C PRO A 519 -5.00 14.13 9.60
N PRO A 520 -5.29 15.43 9.77
CA PRO A 520 -5.18 16.41 8.71
C PRO A 520 -3.72 16.58 8.27
N ALA A 521 -3.49 17.16 7.08
CA ALA A 521 -2.14 17.43 6.60
C ALA A 521 -1.48 18.61 7.34
N PRO A 522 -0.13 18.72 7.35
CA PRO A 522 0.57 19.85 7.96
C PRO A 522 0.10 21.20 7.41
N GLY A 523 -0.35 22.07 8.34
CA GLY A 523 -0.86 23.40 8.03
C GLY A 523 -2.22 23.43 7.35
N SER A 524 -2.93 22.30 7.28
CA SER A 524 -4.33 22.23 6.85
C SER A 524 -5.26 22.83 7.90
N THR A 525 -6.40 23.36 7.42
CA THR A 525 -7.53 23.78 8.25
C THR A 525 -8.67 22.79 8.23
N ALA A 526 -8.54 21.70 7.47
CA ALA A 526 -9.51 20.61 7.44
C ALA A 526 -9.62 19.95 8.82
N SER A 527 -10.80 19.45 9.13
CA SER A 527 -11.05 18.69 10.35
C SER A 527 -10.40 17.31 10.27
N GLU A 528 -10.25 16.65 11.41
CA GLU A 528 -9.81 15.25 11.48
C GLU A 528 -10.83 14.35 10.77
N GLU A 529 -10.34 13.38 10.00
CA GLU A 529 -11.18 12.31 9.50
C GLU A 529 -11.35 11.24 10.57
N THR A 530 -12.59 10.98 10.99
CA THR A 530 -12.91 9.91 11.93
C THR A 530 -14.00 9.01 11.35
N SER A 531 -14.00 7.74 11.77
CA SER A 531 -15.03 6.78 11.39
C SER A 531 -15.40 5.86 12.54
N LEU A 532 -16.66 5.41 12.57
CA LEU A 532 -17.11 4.27 13.38
C LEU A 532 -17.25 3.06 12.46
N ASN A 533 -16.42 2.06 12.67
CA ASN A 533 -16.39 0.85 11.88
C ASN A 533 -16.99 -0.30 12.68
N ILE A 534 -17.98 -0.98 12.10
CA ILE A 534 -18.71 -2.10 12.71
C ILE A 534 -18.66 -3.27 11.74
N GLU A 535 -18.42 -4.47 12.27
CA GLU A 535 -18.46 -5.70 11.48
C GLU A 535 -19.07 -6.84 12.25
N ALA A 536 -19.67 -7.77 11.52
CA ALA A 536 -20.18 -9.04 12.07
C ALA A 536 -20.09 -10.13 11.00
N GLY A 537 -19.74 -11.33 11.40
CA GLY A 537 -19.53 -12.38 10.41
C GLY A 537 -19.56 -13.79 10.98
N VAL A 538 -19.38 -14.72 10.07
CA VAL A 538 -19.29 -16.15 10.34
C VAL A 538 -18.12 -16.76 9.59
N ARG A 539 -17.39 -17.65 10.23
CA ARG A 539 -16.36 -18.50 9.65
C ARG A 539 -16.71 -19.96 9.78
N PHE A 540 -16.39 -20.70 8.73
CA PHE A 540 -16.51 -22.15 8.70
C PHE A 540 -15.19 -22.74 8.20
N ASP A 541 -14.68 -23.73 8.87
CA ASP A 541 -13.48 -24.47 8.51
C ASP A 541 -13.64 -25.96 8.80
N SER A 542 -13.67 -26.78 7.74
CA SER A 542 -13.68 -28.25 7.83
C SER A 542 -12.36 -28.87 7.39
N GLY A 543 -11.32 -28.08 7.21
CA GLY A 543 -10.02 -28.48 6.66
C GLY A 543 -10.02 -28.67 5.13
N ARG A 544 -11.17 -28.93 4.52
CA ARG A 544 -11.34 -29.02 3.05
C ARG A 544 -12.07 -27.83 2.45
N LEU A 545 -13.02 -27.31 3.20
CA LEU A 545 -13.80 -26.14 2.83
C LEU A 545 -13.65 -25.09 3.92
N ASN A 546 -13.06 -23.97 3.55
CA ASN A 546 -12.98 -22.78 4.37
C ASN A 546 -13.92 -21.74 3.76
N PHE A 547 -14.76 -21.13 4.58
CA PHE A 547 -15.69 -20.11 4.16
C PHE A 547 -15.77 -19.01 5.21
N GLU A 548 -15.78 -17.76 4.75
CA GLU A 548 -15.99 -16.59 5.59
C GLU A 548 -17.02 -15.66 4.93
N SER A 549 -17.91 -15.11 5.74
CA SER A 549 -18.86 -14.08 5.34
C SER A 549 -18.86 -12.98 6.39
N ILE A 550 -18.53 -11.74 6.00
CA ILE A 550 -18.45 -10.59 6.89
C ILE A 550 -19.32 -9.46 6.34
N TYR A 551 -20.31 -9.04 7.09
CA TYR A 551 -20.98 -7.75 6.91
C TYR A 551 -20.11 -6.66 7.55
N PHE A 552 -19.94 -5.53 6.84
CA PHE A 552 -19.25 -4.36 7.36
C PHE A 552 -20.07 -3.09 7.18
N ARG A 553 -19.86 -2.14 8.07
CA ARG A 553 -20.40 -0.78 8.00
C ARG A 553 -19.39 0.20 8.57
N ASN A 554 -19.04 1.20 7.76
CA ASN A 554 -18.17 2.31 8.12
C ASN A 554 -18.98 3.60 8.00
N ASP A 555 -19.18 4.29 9.11
CA ASP A 555 -19.79 5.62 9.15
C ASP A 555 -18.65 6.62 9.38
N TYR A 556 -18.36 7.44 8.37
CA TYR A 556 -17.37 8.52 8.44
C TYR A 556 -18.06 9.78 8.91
N ASP A 557 -17.53 10.44 9.95
CA ASP A 557 -18.02 11.72 10.43
C ASP A 557 -17.53 12.86 9.52
N ASN A 558 -16.31 12.74 9.00
CA ASN A 558 -15.74 13.65 8.02
C ASN A 558 -14.78 12.85 7.10
N LEU A 559 -15.14 12.75 5.82
CA LEU A 559 -14.25 12.21 4.81
C LEU A 559 -13.44 13.38 4.23
N VAL A 560 -12.11 13.31 4.28
CA VAL A 560 -11.26 14.41 3.82
C VAL A 560 -10.75 14.13 2.41
N GLY A 561 -11.05 14.96 1.41
CA GLY A 561 -10.41 14.94 0.10
C GLY A 561 -9.01 15.56 0.19
N THR A 562 -8.03 14.97 -0.49
CA THR A 562 -6.67 15.53 -0.56
C THR A 562 -6.21 15.57 -2.01
N VAL A 563 -5.84 16.74 -2.52
CA VAL A 563 -5.27 16.89 -3.86
C VAL A 563 -3.91 16.24 -3.90
N THR A 564 -3.77 15.25 -4.78
CA THR A 564 -2.50 14.56 -5.06
C THR A 564 -2.18 14.64 -6.55
N GLU A 565 -1.01 14.17 -6.96
CA GLU A 565 -0.68 14.05 -8.39
C GLU A 565 -1.58 13.04 -9.11
N SER A 566 -2.22 12.12 -8.40
CA SER A 566 -3.08 11.09 -9.00
C SER A 566 -4.56 11.46 -9.02
N THR A 567 -4.99 12.45 -8.25
CA THR A 567 -6.40 12.88 -8.26
C THR A 567 -6.73 13.71 -9.51
N GLY A 568 -5.72 14.34 -10.12
CA GLY A 568 -5.96 15.31 -11.18
C GLY A 568 -6.50 16.64 -10.66
N GLY A 569 -7.07 17.44 -11.55
CA GLY A 569 -7.67 18.75 -11.22
C GLY A 569 -6.66 19.89 -11.07
N GLY A 570 -7.18 21.09 -10.79
CA GLY A 570 -6.43 22.36 -10.74
C GLY A 570 -5.97 22.81 -9.36
N GLY A 571 -6.28 22.06 -8.28
CA GLY A 571 -5.91 22.43 -6.91
C GLY A 571 -4.43 22.30 -6.59
N ASP A 572 -3.95 22.97 -5.54
CA ASP A 572 -2.58 22.81 -5.06
C ASP A 572 -2.39 21.47 -4.38
N ILE A 573 -1.32 20.74 -4.76
CA ILE A 573 -1.01 19.44 -4.17
C ILE A 573 -0.86 19.54 -2.66
N GLY A 574 -1.67 18.75 -1.94
CA GLY A 574 -1.74 18.70 -0.49
C GLY A 574 -2.83 19.60 0.11
N ASP A 575 -3.62 20.30 -0.70
CA ASP A 575 -4.83 20.95 -0.22
C ASP A 575 -5.86 19.90 0.19
N GLN A 576 -6.57 20.18 1.27
CA GLN A 576 -7.55 19.29 1.85
C GLN A 576 -8.92 19.94 1.93
N PHE A 577 -9.95 19.14 1.69
CA PHE A 577 -11.35 19.53 1.68
C PHE A 577 -12.15 18.58 2.57
N ASP A 578 -12.97 19.15 3.44
CA ASP A 578 -13.92 18.38 4.25
C ASP A 578 -15.08 17.90 3.36
N GLY A 579 -15.23 16.58 3.23
CA GLY A 579 -16.29 15.91 2.45
C GLY A 579 -17.49 15.50 3.30
N GLY A 580 -17.49 15.85 4.58
CA GLY A 580 -18.59 15.60 5.49
C GLY A 580 -18.85 14.10 5.75
N GLU A 581 -20.10 13.79 6.08
CA GLU A 581 -20.52 12.44 6.47
C GLU A 581 -20.62 11.52 5.26
N VAL A 582 -20.05 10.32 5.39
CA VAL A 582 -20.12 9.27 4.37
C VAL A 582 -20.49 7.94 5.04
N LYS A 583 -21.32 7.15 4.35
CA LYS A 583 -21.66 5.81 4.79
C LYS A 583 -21.23 4.78 3.75
N VAL A 584 -20.46 3.80 4.20
CA VAL A 584 -20.09 2.64 3.39
C VAL A 584 -20.53 1.37 4.10
N SER A 585 -21.22 0.47 3.41
CA SER A 585 -21.61 -0.83 3.96
C SER A 585 -21.70 -1.89 2.89
N GLY A 586 -21.45 -3.13 3.28
CA GLY A 586 -21.46 -4.22 2.33
C GLY A 586 -21.24 -5.60 2.94
N LEU A 587 -21.00 -6.57 2.07
CA LEU A 587 -20.77 -7.96 2.41
C LEU A 587 -19.49 -8.44 1.72
N GLU A 588 -18.59 -9.01 2.49
CA GLU A 588 -17.37 -9.68 2.02
C GLU A 588 -17.58 -11.19 2.13
N LEU A 589 -17.28 -11.91 1.07
CA LEU A 589 -17.33 -13.38 1.04
C LEU A 589 -15.96 -13.92 0.60
N SER A 590 -15.45 -14.88 1.33
CA SER A 590 -14.31 -15.68 0.89
C SER A 590 -14.60 -17.16 1.07
N GLY A 591 -14.20 -17.96 0.09
CA GLY A 591 -14.32 -19.40 0.13
C GLY A 591 -13.14 -20.07 -0.53
N THR A 592 -12.68 -21.15 0.06
CA THR A 592 -11.62 -22.00 -0.51
C THR A 592 -12.04 -23.45 -0.32
N TRP A 593 -12.09 -24.19 -1.41
CA TRP A 593 -12.42 -25.61 -1.41
C TRP A 593 -11.29 -26.41 -2.02
N ASN A 594 -10.69 -27.26 -1.18
CA ASN A 594 -9.61 -28.17 -1.54
C ASN A 594 -10.10 -29.61 -1.50
N TRP A 595 -9.93 -30.35 -2.59
CA TRP A 595 -10.19 -31.79 -2.59
C TRP A 595 -9.20 -32.53 -3.48
N ARG A 596 -9.04 -33.81 -3.21
CA ARG A 596 -8.12 -34.65 -3.97
C ARG A 596 -8.91 -35.57 -4.91
N LEU A 597 -8.58 -35.50 -6.19
CA LEU A 597 -9.10 -36.39 -7.20
C LEU A 597 -7.97 -37.30 -7.70
N ASN A 598 -7.90 -38.54 -7.20
CA ASN A 598 -6.81 -39.48 -7.42
C ASN A 598 -5.45 -38.89 -6.93
N SER A 599 -4.56 -38.56 -7.89
CA SER A 599 -3.23 -37.97 -7.64
C SER A 599 -3.16 -36.46 -7.93
N VAL A 600 -4.32 -35.82 -8.15
CA VAL A 600 -4.40 -34.39 -8.45
C VAL A 600 -5.14 -33.71 -7.32
N ASP A 601 -4.56 -32.69 -6.75
CA ASP A 601 -5.20 -31.78 -5.81
C ASP A 601 -5.92 -30.70 -6.62
N VAL A 602 -7.17 -30.43 -6.26
CA VAL A 602 -8.06 -29.48 -6.93
C VAL A 602 -8.37 -28.37 -5.95
N LEU A 603 -8.08 -27.15 -6.36
CA LEU A 603 -8.34 -25.91 -5.62
C LEU A 603 -9.46 -25.13 -6.32
N LEU A 604 -10.48 -24.70 -5.59
CA LEU A 604 -11.39 -23.65 -6.02
C LEU A 604 -11.41 -22.56 -4.96
N GLN A 605 -11.22 -21.30 -5.39
CA GLN A 605 -11.30 -20.14 -4.52
C GLN A 605 -12.29 -19.13 -5.09
N LEU A 606 -13.07 -18.52 -4.19
CA LEU A 606 -13.97 -17.42 -4.48
C LEU A 606 -13.71 -16.28 -3.51
N ARG A 607 -13.55 -15.07 -4.03
CA ARG A 607 -13.41 -13.83 -3.27
C ARG A 607 -14.42 -12.84 -3.86
N TYR A 608 -15.31 -12.34 -3.03
CA TYR A 608 -16.38 -11.46 -3.50
C TYR A 608 -16.63 -10.33 -2.52
N THR A 609 -16.81 -9.14 -3.05
CA THR A 609 -17.24 -7.95 -2.31
C THR A 609 -18.51 -7.41 -2.95
N TRP A 610 -19.54 -7.22 -2.15
CA TRP A 610 -20.71 -6.44 -2.49
C TRP A 610 -20.74 -5.19 -1.63
N THR A 611 -20.59 -4.02 -2.26
CA THR A 611 -20.70 -2.72 -1.62
C THR A 611 -22.13 -2.22 -1.81
N ALA A 612 -22.98 -2.51 -0.84
CA ALA A 612 -24.41 -2.18 -0.93
C ALA A 612 -24.68 -0.67 -0.82
N GLN A 613 -23.79 0.08 -0.17
CA GLN A 613 -23.83 1.54 -0.05
C GLN A 613 -22.40 2.07 0.03
N ALA A 614 -22.14 3.17 -0.67
CA ALA A 614 -20.94 4.00 -0.57
C ALA A 614 -21.34 5.43 -0.95
N GLU A 615 -21.96 6.18 -0.01
CA GLU A 615 -22.73 7.38 -0.30
C GLU A 615 -22.41 8.53 0.63
N PHE A 616 -22.40 9.75 0.09
CA PHE A 616 -22.40 10.99 0.85
C PHE A 616 -23.75 11.20 1.56
N ARG A 617 -23.70 11.69 2.81
CA ARG A 617 -24.88 11.90 3.66
C ARG A 617 -25.27 13.37 3.80
N ASN A 618 -24.45 14.27 3.32
CA ASN A 618 -24.67 15.71 3.28
C ASN A 618 -24.34 16.27 1.89
N ALA A 619 -24.93 17.42 1.56
CA ALA A 619 -24.63 18.14 0.32
C ALA A 619 -23.58 19.23 0.60
N PHE A 620 -22.63 19.41 -0.33
CA PHE A 620 -21.58 20.43 -0.27
C PHE A 620 -20.97 20.66 -1.67
N GLU A 621 -20.33 21.81 -1.85
CA GLU A 621 -19.49 22.09 -3.03
C GLU A 621 -18.02 21.90 -2.66
N SER A 622 -17.23 21.34 -3.56
CA SER A 622 -15.81 21.09 -3.37
C SER A 622 -15.03 21.35 -4.65
N ASP A 623 -13.88 22.03 -4.51
CA ASP A 623 -12.90 22.18 -5.59
C ASP A 623 -12.06 20.88 -5.80
N PHE A 624 -12.33 19.84 -5.01
CA PHE A 624 -11.71 18.54 -5.20
C PHE A 624 -12.38 17.83 -6.39
N ASP A 625 -11.66 17.73 -7.51
CA ASP A 625 -12.18 17.25 -8.80
C ASP A 625 -13.01 15.96 -8.74
N PRO A 626 -12.62 14.91 -7.97
CA PRO A 626 -13.46 13.72 -7.85
C PRO A 626 -14.83 13.92 -7.19
N TRP A 627 -15.05 15.05 -6.51
CA TRP A 627 -16.31 15.32 -5.81
C TRP A 627 -17.18 16.35 -6.52
N GLY A 628 -16.69 17.60 -6.72
CA GLY A 628 -17.48 18.68 -7.33
C GLY A 628 -18.66 19.12 -6.49
N ASP A 629 -19.84 19.26 -7.09
CA ASP A 629 -21.11 19.62 -6.42
C ASP A 629 -21.84 18.35 -5.93
N VAL A 630 -21.60 17.99 -4.68
CA VAL A 630 -22.11 16.74 -4.07
C VAL A 630 -23.51 16.94 -3.51
N GLN A 631 -24.41 16.03 -3.83
CA GLN A 631 -25.74 15.94 -3.27
C GLN A 631 -25.87 14.75 -2.30
N VAL A 632 -26.86 14.80 -1.39
CA VAL A 632 -27.15 13.66 -0.50
C VAL A 632 -27.51 12.43 -1.31
N GLY A 633 -26.80 11.33 -1.09
CA GLY A 633 -27.01 10.06 -1.80
C GLY A 633 -26.09 9.87 -3.02
N ASP A 634 -25.22 10.86 -3.33
CA ASP A 634 -24.20 10.66 -4.35
C ASP A 634 -23.22 9.57 -3.92
N GLU A 635 -22.91 8.68 -4.85
CA GLU A 635 -21.98 7.58 -4.65
C GLU A 635 -20.53 8.08 -4.67
N LEU A 636 -19.69 7.44 -3.85
CA LEU A 636 -18.25 7.67 -3.84
C LEU A 636 -17.60 7.21 -5.15
N PRO A 637 -16.65 7.98 -5.71
CA PRO A 637 -15.94 7.58 -6.92
C PRO A 637 -15.02 6.39 -6.68
N TYR A 638 -14.81 5.60 -7.75
CA TYR A 638 -13.90 4.44 -7.82
C TYR A 638 -14.25 3.29 -6.86
N ILE A 639 -15.50 3.16 -6.45
CA ILE A 639 -16.00 2.04 -5.65
C ILE A 639 -17.06 1.30 -6.45
N PRO A 640 -16.75 0.14 -7.04
CA PRO A 640 -17.75 -0.68 -7.73
C PRO A 640 -18.68 -1.36 -6.73
N GLU A 641 -19.95 -1.54 -7.10
CA GLU A 641 -20.90 -2.28 -6.30
C GLU A 641 -20.46 -3.75 -6.14
N HIS A 642 -19.91 -4.35 -7.19
CA HIS A 642 -19.54 -5.76 -7.21
C HIS A 642 -18.09 -5.95 -7.66
N GLN A 643 -17.33 -6.72 -6.87
CA GLN A 643 -16.02 -7.24 -7.26
C GLN A 643 -15.99 -8.75 -6.99
N LEU A 644 -15.45 -9.52 -7.95
CA LEU A 644 -15.34 -10.96 -7.82
C LEU A 644 -14.01 -11.45 -8.36
N ARG A 645 -13.33 -12.30 -7.61
CA ARG A 645 -12.24 -13.13 -8.11
C ARG A 645 -12.59 -14.60 -7.90
N ALA A 646 -12.55 -15.39 -8.98
CA ALA A 646 -12.71 -16.83 -8.96
C ALA A 646 -11.44 -17.49 -9.48
N THR A 647 -10.87 -18.41 -8.72
CA THR A 647 -9.64 -19.14 -9.08
C THR A 647 -9.92 -20.64 -9.11
N ALA A 648 -9.45 -21.33 -10.15
CA ALA A 648 -9.43 -22.79 -10.24
C ALA A 648 -7.99 -23.25 -10.43
N GLY A 649 -7.56 -24.21 -9.58
CA GLY A 649 -6.23 -24.78 -9.58
C GLY A 649 -6.26 -26.30 -9.67
N LEU A 650 -5.28 -26.85 -10.37
CA LEU A 650 -4.98 -28.30 -10.44
C LEU A 650 -3.50 -28.49 -10.13
N GLU A 651 -3.20 -29.34 -9.17
CA GLU A 651 -1.82 -29.62 -8.78
C GLU A 651 -1.56 -31.12 -8.69
N ALA A 652 -0.46 -31.53 -9.27
CA ALA A 652 0.08 -32.90 -9.18
C ALA A 652 1.58 -32.82 -8.87
N SER A 653 2.20 -33.98 -8.57
CA SER A 653 3.60 -34.04 -8.09
C SER A 653 4.63 -33.31 -8.97
N LYS A 654 4.34 -33.09 -10.26
CA LYS A 654 5.30 -32.49 -11.21
C LYS A 654 4.77 -31.28 -11.97
N TRP A 655 3.51 -30.95 -11.83
CA TRP A 655 2.92 -29.81 -12.55
C TRP A 655 1.80 -29.17 -11.74
N ARG A 656 1.62 -27.88 -11.97
CA ARG A 656 0.56 -27.07 -11.42
C ARG A 656 -0.06 -26.21 -12.53
N PHE A 657 -1.37 -26.07 -12.53
CA PHE A 657 -2.12 -25.22 -13.43
C PHE A 657 -3.12 -24.39 -12.63
N ASN A 658 -3.15 -23.08 -12.84
CA ASN A 658 -4.11 -22.19 -12.22
C ASN A 658 -4.68 -21.22 -13.27
N ILE A 659 -5.97 -20.94 -13.15
CA ILE A 659 -6.67 -19.93 -13.93
C ILE A 659 -7.53 -19.10 -12.98
N ALA A 660 -7.56 -17.79 -13.18
CA ALA A 660 -8.39 -16.88 -12.39
C ALA A 660 -9.16 -15.92 -13.27
N ALA A 661 -10.40 -15.64 -12.90
CA ALA A 661 -11.25 -14.59 -13.47
C ALA A 661 -11.39 -13.46 -12.44
N ASN A 662 -11.15 -12.23 -12.87
CA ASN A 662 -11.29 -11.02 -12.08
C ASN A 662 -12.38 -10.16 -12.70
N TYR A 663 -13.53 -10.05 -12.05
CA TYR A 663 -14.66 -9.18 -12.45
C TYR A 663 -14.66 -7.93 -11.59
N VAL A 664 -14.77 -6.78 -12.22
CA VAL A 664 -15.04 -5.48 -11.61
C VAL A 664 -16.32 -4.94 -12.22
N GLY A 665 -17.28 -4.58 -11.37
CA GLY A 665 -18.52 -3.96 -11.80
C GLY A 665 -18.30 -2.53 -12.32
N GLU A 666 -19.28 -2.00 -13.03
CA GLU A 666 -19.32 -0.61 -13.44
C GLU A 666 -19.15 0.33 -12.24
N LEU A 667 -18.44 1.44 -12.41
CA LEU A 667 -18.16 2.39 -11.34
C LEU A 667 -18.08 3.82 -11.84
N ARG A 668 -18.35 4.78 -10.95
CA ARG A 668 -18.19 6.22 -11.22
C ARG A 668 -16.76 6.66 -10.97
N THR A 669 -16.29 7.66 -11.71
CA THR A 669 -14.99 8.30 -11.49
C THR A 669 -15.12 9.68 -10.81
N ARG A 670 -16.34 10.21 -10.76
CA ARG A 670 -16.77 11.40 -9.99
C ARG A 670 -17.98 11.06 -9.12
N ALA A 671 -18.17 11.80 -8.04
CA ALA A 671 -19.34 11.64 -7.17
C ALA A 671 -20.62 11.90 -7.98
N GLY A 672 -21.65 11.11 -7.76
CA GLY A 672 -22.92 11.26 -8.46
C GLY A 672 -23.89 10.12 -8.19
N GLN A 673 -25.11 10.21 -8.72
CA GLN A 673 -26.18 9.21 -8.58
C GLN A 673 -26.98 9.04 -9.86
N GLY A 674 -27.79 7.99 -9.92
CA GLY A 674 -28.62 7.68 -11.10
C GLY A 674 -27.87 6.95 -12.19
N ALA A 675 -28.19 7.23 -13.47
CA ALA A 675 -27.52 6.58 -14.60
C ALA A 675 -26.02 6.96 -14.67
N PHE A 676 -25.19 6.00 -15.09
CA PHE A 676 -23.79 6.27 -15.34
C PHE A 676 -23.61 7.17 -16.56
N ILE A 677 -22.70 8.13 -16.44
CA ILE A 677 -22.30 9.01 -17.55
C ILE A 677 -21.04 8.40 -18.15
N PRO A 678 -20.99 8.06 -19.43
CA PRO A 678 -19.86 7.33 -20.02
C PRO A 678 -18.52 7.99 -19.80
N GLU A 679 -18.43 9.33 -19.87
CA GLU A 679 -17.21 10.12 -19.69
C GLU A 679 -16.77 10.19 -18.21
N GLU A 680 -17.67 9.87 -17.26
CA GLU A 680 -17.44 9.90 -15.82
C GLU A 680 -17.58 8.52 -15.17
N SER A 681 -17.50 7.44 -15.96
CA SER A 681 -17.62 6.08 -15.49
C SER A 681 -16.60 5.15 -16.15
N ILE A 682 -16.48 3.97 -15.58
CA ILE A 682 -15.70 2.85 -16.11
C ILE A 682 -16.63 1.66 -16.22
N ASP A 683 -16.74 1.10 -17.42
CA ASP A 683 -17.58 -0.08 -17.70
C ASP A 683 -17.12 -1.32 -16.92
N SER A 684 -18.06 -2.20 -16.63
CA SER A 684 -17.71 -3.50 -16.05
C SER A 684 -16.86 -4.35 -16.99
N HIS A 685 -15.90 -5.07 -16.45
CA HIS A 685 -14.99 -5.91 -17.22
C HIS A 685 -14.60 -7.19 -16.49
N VAL A 686 -14.12 -8.17 -17.25
CA VAL A 686 -13.61 -9.45 -16.73
C VAL A 686 -12.22 -9.72 -17.32
N VAL A 687 -11.21 -9.77 -16.46
CA VAL A 687 -9.85 -10.11 -16.87
C VAL A 687 -9.48 -11.51 -16.38
N TRP A 688 -8.96 -12.35 -17.28
CA TRP A 688 -8.54 -13.71 -16.97
C TRP A 688 -7.03 -13.84 -16.96
N ASP A 689 -6.49 -14.47 -15.91
CA ASP A 689 -5.07 -14.76 -15.76
C ASP A 689 -4.83 -16.27 -15.68
N MET A 690 -3.72 -16.76 -16.22
CA MET A 690 -3.37 -18.18 -16.22
C MET A 690 -1.89 -18.38 -15.89
N VAL A 691 -1.60 -19.45 -15.12
CA VAL A 691 -0.23 -19.94 -14.88
C VAL A 691 -0.19 -21.46 -15.00
N ALA A 692 0.82 -21.96 -15.69
CA ALA A 692 1.15 -23.38 -15.74
C ALA A 692 2.62 -23.56 -15.37
N ALA A 693 2.92 -24.40 -14.39
CA ALA A 693 4.26 -24.66 -13.88
C ALA A 693 4.61 -26.15 -13.91
N TRP A 694 5.89 -26.46 -14.13
CA TRP A 694 6.43 -27.82 -14.19
C TRP A 694 7.69 -27.92 -13.34
N GLN A 695 7.74 -28.95 -12.49
CA GLN A 695 8.92 -29.34 -11.75
C GLN A 695 9.80 -30.24 -12.63
N LEU A 696 10.93 -29.74 -13.11
CA LEU A 696 11.85 -30.44 -14.00
C LEU A 696 12.80 -31.35 -13.22
N THR A 697 13.36 -30.84 -12.11
CA THR A 697 14.14 -31.55 -11.11
C THR A 697 13.72 -31.14 -9.71
N PRO A 698 14.17 -31.76 -8.63
CA PRO A 698 13.85 -31.28 -7.28
C PRO A 698 14.22 -29.80 -7.02
N GLN A 699 15.24 -29.27 -7.73
CA GLN A 699 15.74 -27.91 -7.57
C GLN A 699 15.24 -26.97 -8.65
N LEU A 700 14.87 -27.46 -9.86
CA LEU A 700 14.57 -26.64 -11.02
C LEU A 700 13.10 -26.77 -11.42
N SER A 701 12.40 -25.67 -11.48
CA SER A 701 11.05 -25.56 -12.07
C SER A 701 11.01 -24.51 -13.17
N THR A 702 10.02 -24.63 -14.05
CA THR A 702 9.71 -23.65 -15.09
C THR A 702 8.22 -23.33 -15.06
N TYR A 703 7.85 -22.14 -15.51
CA TYR A 703 6.45 -21.75 -15.61
C TYR A 703 6.20 -20.86 -16.81
N VAL A 704 4.98 -20.96 -17.32
CA VAL A 704 4.40 -19.99 -18.27
C VAL A 704 3.27 -19.30 -17.57
N LYS A 705 3.27 -17.97 -17.63
CA LYS A 705 2.23 -17.10 -17.09
C LYS A 705 1.66 -16.26 -18.21
N VAL A 706 0.35 -16.06 -18.23
CA VAL A 706 -0.34 -15.14 -19.15
C VAL A 706 -1.29 -14.29 -18.32
N ASP A 707 -1.02 -13.00 -18.27
CA ASP A 707 -1.95 -12.00 -17.73
C ASP A 707 -2.89 -11.55 -18.85
N ASN A 708 -4.16 -11.29 -18.53
CA ASN A 708 -5.20 -10.92 -19.49
C ASN A 708 -5.29 -11.90 -20.68
N LEU A 709 -5.54 -13.17 -20.37
CA LEU A 709 -5.51 -14.29 -21.32
C LEU A 709 -6.32 -14.06 -22.60
N PHE A 710 -7.46 -13.40 -22.51
CA PHE A 710 -8.38 -13.16 -23.62
C PHE A 710 -8.20 -11.80 -24.30
N ASP A 711 -7.19 -11.02 -23.88
CA ASP A 711 -6.86 -9.71 -24.46
C ASP A 711 -8.01 -8.70 -24.33
N GLU A 712 -8.66 -8.70 -23.18
CA GLU A 712 -9.74 -7.76 -22.88
C GLU A 712 -9.20 -6.32 -22.87
N THR A 713 -9.79 -5.45 -23.68
CA THR A 713 -9.50 -4.02 -23.68
C THR A 713 -10.47 -3.32 -22.74
N TYR A 714 -9.98 -2.73 -21.69
CA TYR A 714 -10.79 -2.06 -20.68
C TYR A 714 -10.14 -0.76 -20.21
N ILE A 715 -10.97 0.16 -19.75
CA ILE A 715 -10.51 1.37 -19.07
C ILE A 715 -10.15 0.99 -17.63
N ALA A 716 -8.88 1.19 -17.27
CA ALA A 716 -8.39 0.94 -15.90
C ALA A 716 -8.58 2.15 -14.99
N ALA A 717 -8.46 3.36 -15.54
CA ALA A 717 -8.64 4.63 -14.83
C ALA A 717 -8.93 5.77 -15.81
N ARG A 718 -9.53 6.85 -15.28
CA ARG A 718 -9.68 8.15 -15.95
C ARG A 718 -8.82 9.24 -15.29
N ARG A 719 -7.91 8.84 -14.41
CA ARG A 719 -6.99 9.69 -13.67
C ARG A 719 -5.54 9.24 -13.86
N PRO A 720 -4.54 10.16 -13.71
CA PRO A 720 -4.64 11.57 -13.28
C PRO A 720 -5.28 12.52 -14.32
N ALA A 721 -5.15 12.28 -15.62
CA ALA A 721 -5.78 13.06 -16.67
C ALA A 721 -6.03 12.19 -17.91
N GLY A 722 -7.32 12.03 -18.30
CA GLY A 722 -7.76 11.23 -19.45
C GLY A 722 -7.77 9.72 -19.19
N VAL A 723 -8.23 8.99 -20.20
CA VAL A 723 -8.50 7.55 -20.18
C VAL A 723 -7.21 6.74 -20.25
N ARG A 724 -7.10 5.69 -19.44
CA ARG A 724 -5.95 4.77 -19.37
C ARG A 724 -6.39 3.32 -19.58
N PRO A 725 -5.71 2.55 -20.46
CA PRO A 725 -5.99 1.12 -20.62
C PRO A 725 -5.43 0.30 -19.46
N GLY A 726 -6.08 -0.84 -19.20
CA GLY A 726 -5.46 -1.93 -18.46
C GLY A 726 -4.37 -2.64 -19.24
N LEU A 727 -3.60 -3.50 -18.57
CA LEU A 727 -2.54 -4.29 -19.19
C LEU A 727 -3.14 -5.21 -20.28
N PRO A 728 -2.67 -5.16 -21.53
CA PRO A 728 -3.08 -6.08 -22.60
C PRO A 728 -2.61 -7.51 -22.29
N ARG A 729 -3.01 -8.48 -23.10
CA ARG A 729 -2.48 -9.84 -22.96
C ARG A 729 -0.96 -9.83 -22.97
N THR A 730 -0.36 -10.31 -21.87
CA THR A 730 1.07 -10.32 -21.68
C THR A 730 1.52 -11.71 -21.20
N ALA A 731 2.38 -12.35 -21.97
CA ALA A 731 2.89 -13.68 -21.69
C ALA A 731 4.32 -13.64 -21.13
N TYR A 732 4.62 -14.57 -20.21
CA TYR A 732 5.92 -14.69 -19.56
C TYR A 732 6.35 -16.15 -19.52
N LEU A 733 7.67 -16.37 -19.63
CA LEU A 733 8.34 -17.63 -19.35
C LEU A 733 9.30 -17.43 -18.19
N GLY A 734 9.20 -18.25 -17.17
CA GLY A 734 10.05 -18.17 -15.99
C GLY A 734 10.75 -19.48 -15.65
N LEU A 735 11.90 -19.37 -14.98
CA LEU A 735 12.70 -20.43 -14.43
C LEU A 735 13.02 -20.14 -12.97
N THR A 736 12.74 -21.09 -12.09
CA THR A 736 13.07 -20.99 -10.66
C THR A 736 14.03 -22.11 -10.29
N TYR A 737 15.17 -21.75 -9.69
CA TYR A 737 16.17 -22.69 -9.18
C TYR A 737 16.33 -22.49 -7.66
N ARG A 738 16.19 -23.57 -6.89
CA ARG A 738 16.41 -23.60 -5.45
C ARG A 738 17.80 -24.14 -5.16
N LEU A 739 18.61 -23.35 -4.42
CA LEU A 739 20.00 -23.63 -4.03
C LEU A 739 20.06 -24.51 -2.80
#